data_acf460e991515b7b217e53433ba42d74
#
_entry.id   acf460e991515b7b217e53433ba42d74
#
_cell.length_a   1.000
_cell.length_b   1.000
_cell.length_c   1.000
_cell.angle_alpha   90.00
_cell.angle_beta   90.00
_cell.angle_gamma   90.00
#
_symmetry.space_group_name_H-M   'P 1'
#
loop_
_entity.id
_entity.type
_entity.pdbx_description
1 polymer ?
#
loop_
_entity_poly.entity_id
_entity_poly.type
_entity_poly.pdbx_seq_one_letter_code
_entity_poly.pdbx_strand_id
1 'polypeptide(L)'
;MDLDLPLLPLRDIVVFPQMIVPLFVGRDKSVTALEKAMSGDKDIFLVAQLDPSEDDPDREALYDMGVIASIVQMLKLPDGNVRVLVEGKQRASLTSLTDAEDHVVATVSPLEDVAVSGTEVEAMMRSVTDQFENYAKLNKKLPAETAVQLREITEAGRLSDFIAANLAVKVSDKQSLLVEGDPLKRLEMVFGFMEGELGVLQVEKKIRGRVKRQMEKTQREYYLNEQLKAIQRELGGGEGEEGDELSELTEKIKKARLSKEARGKAEAELKKLRSMQPMSAEATVVRNYLDALLGIPWGKKSKLKKDLVKAQEVLDADHFALDKVKDRIIEYLAVQARSDKLKGPILCLVGPPGVGKTSLGRSIAKATGREFVRQSLGGVRDEAEIRGHRRTYIGSMPGKIASNLKKAGAMNPLVLLDEIDKLGQDFRGDPASALLEVLDPEQNSKFQDHYLEIDLDLSDVMFVTTANSLNLPQALLDRMEIIRLEGYTEDEKMEIAQRHLIEKQIEAHGLKEGEFSIQEDALRDLIRYYTREAGVRTLEREIARLARKALRRILEGKETRVTITPENLGDYAGVRKFRHGISEEEHQIGAVTGLAWTEVGGELLTIESVTVPGKGQVKTTGKLGDVMTESIQAGFSYVKARAPAYGIKPSIFNRKDIHIHLPEGAVPKDGPSAGIGMVTSIISTLTGIPVHKDVAMTGEVTLRGRVLPIGGLKEKLLAALRGGIKTVLIPQENEKDLAEIPQNIKDGLEIVPVAHVDEVLARALTGPLTPIDWSEEDDLAAQPPLGSAGEHEQRLRH
;
A
#
# COMPACT_ATOMS: atom_id res chain seq x y z
N MET A 1 -3.59 36.49 32.32
CA MET A 1 -3.36 35.72 33.56
C MET A 1 -3.53 34.27 33.19
N ASP A 2 -2.56 33.45 33.51
CA ASP A 2 -2.66 32.02 33.27
C ASP A 2 -3.72 31.41 34.21
N LEU A 3 -4.45 30.45 33.68
CA LEU A 3 -5.53 29.75 34.40
C LEU A 3 -5.18 28.27 34.49
N ASP A 4 -5.38 27.69 35.67
CA ASP A 4 -5.24 26.24 35.85
C ASP A 4 -6.62 25.58 35.74
N LEU A 5 -6.80 24.75 34.70
CA LEU A 5 -8.06 24.11 34.39
C LEU A 5 -7.89 22.60 34.21
N PRO A 6 -8.90 21.77 34.59
CA PRO A 6 -8.88 20.37 34.28
C PRO A 6 -8.81 20.17 32.76
N LEU A 7 -7.98 19.19 32.31
CA LEU A 7 -7.76 18.89 30.90
C LEU A 7 -8.68 17.79 30.40
N LEU A 8 -9.26 17.97 29.21
CA LEU A 8 -9.94 16.93 28.45
C LEU A 8 -9.35 16.81 27.04
N PRO A 9 -8.51 15.80 26.78
CA PRO A 9 -7.96 15.55 25.46
C PRO A 9 -9.01 14.97 24.51
N LEU A 10 -9.08 15.52 23.29
CA LEU A 10 -10.05 15.14 22.26
C LEU A 10 -9.35 14.38 21.11
N ARG A 11 -9.89 13.24 20.66
CA ARG A 11 -9.26 12.37 19.67
C ARG A 11 -9.43 12.85 18.23
N ASP A 12 -10.65 13.20 17.84
CA ASP A 12 -11.07 13.37 16.44
C ASP A 12 -11.88 14.64 16.20
N ILE A 13 -11.99 15.52 17.19
CA ILE A 13 -12.74 16.75 17.10
C ILE A 13 -11.95 17.95 17.62
N VAL A 14 -12.11 19.07 16.93
CA VAL A 14 -11.67 20.40 17.40
C VAL A 14 -12.89 21.20 17.77
N VAL A 15 -12.93 21.72 18.99
CA VAL A 15 -14.00 22.58 19.49
C VAL A 15 -13.61 24.03 19.25
N PHE A 16 -14.56 24.84 18.77
CA PHE A 16 -14.38 26.27 18.53
C PHE A 16 -15.16 27.09 19.59
N PRO A 17 -14.82 28.35 19.82
CA PRO A 17 -15.62 29.24 20.66
C PRO A 17 -17.08 29.27 20.22
N GLN A 18 -18.00 29.34 21.22
CA GLN A 18 -19.47 29.33 21.06
C GLN A 18 -20.07 28.08 20.38
N MET A 19 -19.26 27.04 20.18
CA MET A 19 -19.73 25.75 19.69
C MET A 19 -20.25 24.90 20.85
N ILE A 20 -21.46 24.35 20.71
CA ILE A 20 -22.05 23.41 21.68
C ILE A 20 -21.89 21.99 21.10
N VAL A 21 -21.16 21.12 21.84
CA VAL A 21 -20.82 19.79 21.37
C VAL A 21 -21.13 18.74 22.43
N PRO A 22 -21.83 17.65 22.06
CA PRO A 22 -21.93 16.48 22.90
C PRO A 22 -20.67 15.61 22.76
N LEU A 23 -20.00 15.33 23.86
CA LEU A 23 -18.83 14.45 23.91
C LEU A 23 -19.17 13.19 24.69
N PHE A 24 -18.56 12.06 24.28
CA PHE A 24 -18.60 10.80 25.01
C PHE A 24 -17.22 10.53 25.60
N VAL A 25 -17.15 10.43 26.92
CA VAL A 25 -15.89 10.32 27.67
C VAL A 25 -15.90 9.04 28.46
N GLY A 26 -14.89 8.18 28.22
CA GLY A 26 -14.76 6.88 28.87
C GLY A 26 -13.41 6.64 29.55
N ARG A 27 -12.43 7.57 29.44
CA ARG A 27 -11.14 7.45 30.13
C ARG A 27 -11.26 7.90 31.58
N ASP A 28 -10.73 7.13 32.52
CA ASP A 28 -10.85 7.41 33.96
C ASP A 28 -10.33 8.79 34.33
N LYS A 29 -9.12 9.19 33.90
CA LYS A 29 -8.56 10.53 34.12
C LYS A 29 -9.46 11.64 33.56
N SER A 30 -10.06 11.42 32.39
CA SER A 30 -10.94 12.40 31.75
C SER A 30 -12.30 12.50 32.43
N VAL A 31 -12.83 11.40 32.94
CA VAL A 31 -14.06 11.39 33.75
C VAL A 31 -13.84 12.14 35.07
N THR A 32 -12.71 11.90 35.74
CA THR A 32 -12.34 12.60 36.95
C THR A 32 -12.12 14.11 36.72
N ALA A 33 -11.51 14.48 35.57
CA ALA A 33 -11.34 15.88 35.18
C ALA A 33 -12.71 16.59 35.02
N LEU A 34 -13.69 15.93 34.42
CA LEU A 34 -15.07 16.43 34.29
C LEU A 34 -15.76 16.61 35.67
N GLU A 35 -15.58 15.65 36.58
CA GLU A 35 -16.15 15.72 37.92
C GLU A 35 -15.55 16.87 38.72
N LYS A 36 -14.24 17.10 38.60
CA LYS A 36 -13.54 18.23 39.22
C LYS A 36 -14.03 19.57 38.66
N ALA A 37 -14.14 19.68 37.34
CA ALA A 37 -14.69 20.89 36.71
C ALA A 37 -16.13 21.17 37.16
N MET A 38 -16.99 20.14 37.26
CA MET A 38 -18.36 20.29 37.77
C MET A 38 -18.44 20.70 39.24
N SER A 39 -17.44 20.38 40.05
CA SER A 39 -17.38 20.79 41.47
C SER A 39 -16.87 22.21 41.64
N GLY A 40 -16.26 22.83 40.63
CA GLY A 40 -15.78 24.19 40.57
C GLY A 40 -16.64 25.12 39.71
N ASP A 41 -15.97 25.96 38.92
CA ASP A 41 -16.59 26.97 38.04
C ASP A 41 -17.24 26.40 36.77
N LYS A 42 -17.21 25.06 36.60
CA LYS A 42 -17.66 24.27 35.41
C LYS A 42 -16.82 24.54 34.18
N ASP A 43 -15.66 25.13 34.32
CA ASP A 43 -14.75 25.38 33.19
C ASP A 43 -13.73 24.23 33.04
N ILE A 44 -13.47 23.85 31.82
CA ILE A 44 -12.58 22.76 31.44
C ILE A 44 -11.80 23.17 30.18
N PHE A 45 -10.56 22.74 30.08
CA PHE A 45 -9.77 22.99 28.87
C PHE A 45 -9.85 21.80 27.89
N LEU A 46 -10.28 22.08 26.65
CA LEU A 46 -10.42 21.11 25.57
C LEU A 46 -9.30 21.31 24.56
N VAL A 47 -8.55 20.26 24.26
CA VAL A 47 -7.46 20.29 23.26
C VAL A 47 -7.45 19.01 22.44
N ALA A 48 -7.19 19.11 21.12
CA ALA A 48 -7.09 17.95 20.26
C ALA A 48 -5.75 17.23 20.40
N GLN A 49 -5.75 15.91 20.21
CA GLN A 49 -4.55 15.08 20.16
C GLN A 49 -3.95 15.09 18.75
N LEU A 50 -2.61 14.98 18.67
CA LEU A 50 -1.89 14.78 17.40
C LEU A 50 -2.12 13.37 16.84
N ASP A 51 -2.10 12.35 17.70
CA ASP A 51 -2.42 10.97 17.36
C ASP A 51 -3.68 10.52 18.13
N PRO A 52 -4.79 10.21 17.41
CA PRO A 52 -6.04 9.74 18.04
C PRO A 52 -5.93 8.37 18.72
N SER A 53 -4.89 7.58 18.42
CA SER A 53 -4.72 6.23 18.97
C SER A 53 -4.12 6.19 20.38
N GLU A 54 -3.55 7.29 20.83
CA GLU A 54 -2.90 7.39 22.14
C GLU A 54 -3.91 7.54 23.28
N ASP A 55 -3.81 6.65 24.28
CA ASP A 55 -4.78 6.61 25.38
C ASP A 55 -4.46 7.58 26.51
N ASP A 56 -3.20 7.88 26.77
CA ASP A 56 -2.75 8.80 27.83
C ASP A 56 -1.76 9.81 27.25
N PRO A 57 -2.23 10.81 26.47
CA PRO A 57 -1.36 11.72 25.74
C PRO A 57 -0.59 12.64 26.69
N ASP A 58 0.72 12.73 26.49
CA ASP A 58 1.59 13.70 27.14
C ASP A 58 1.52 15.09 26.47
N ARG A 59 2.37 16.03 26.93
CA ARG A 59 2.39 17.38 26.36
C ARG A 59 2.76 17.42 24.88
N GLU A 60 3.64 16.52 24.43
CA GLU A 60 4.13 16.46 23.05
C GLU A 60 3.10 15.85 22.10
N ALA A 61 2.17 15.05 22.62
CA ALA A 61 1.08 14.42 21.88
C ALA A 61 -0.17 15.32 21.73
N LEU A 62 -0.17 16.53 22.31
CA LEU A 62 -1.28 17.49 22.24
C LEU A 62 -0.91 18.72 21.39
N TYR A 63 -1.93 19.31 20.75
CA TYR A 63 -1.76 20.59 20.09
C TYR A 63 -1.51 21.73 21.12
N ASP A 64 -0.83 22.79 20.68
CA ASP A 64 -0.52 23.93 21.53
C ASP A 64 -1.71 24.85 21.81
N MET A 65 -2.74 24.78 20.97
CA MET A 65 -3.93 25.62 21.06
C MET A 65 -5.17 24.77 21.34
N GLY A 66 -5.95 25.18 22.31
CA GLY A 66 -7.24 24.59 22.67
C GLY A 66 -8.30 25.64 22.97
N VAL A 67 -9.38 25.21 23.59
CA VAL A 67 -10.52 26.08 23.96
C VAL A 67 -10.91 25.84 25.41
N ILE A 68 -11.04 26.93 26.15
CA ILE A 68 -11.70 26.92 27.47
C ILE A 68 -13.21 26.78 27.23
N ALA A 69 -13.80 25.73 27.78
CA ALA A 69 -15.21 25.43 27.61
C ALA A 69 -15.94 25.30 28.93
N SER A 70 -17.24 25.58 28.93
CA SER A 70 -18.10 25.38 30.11
C SER A 70 -18.93 24.11 29.96
N ILE A 71 -19.07 23.35 31.01
CA ILE A 71 -19.92 22.17 31.08
C ILE A 71 -21.37 22.60 31.28
N VAL A 72 -22.19 22.40 30.21
CA VAL A 72 -23.61 22.72 30.22
C VAL A 72 -24.42 21.60 30.88
N GLN A 73 -24.14 20.36 30.54
CA GLN A 73 -24.84 19.19 31.08
C GLN A 73 -23.91 17.98 31.11
N MET A 74 -24.00 17.19 32.17
CA MET A 74 -23.27 15.93 32.29
C MET A 74 -24.24 14.82 32.70
N LEU A 75 -24.17 13.67 31.98
CA LEU A 75 -24.97 12.48 32.22
C LEU A 75 -24.08 11.24 32.32
N LYS A 76 -24.08 10.57 33.45
CA LYS A 76 -23.40 9.29 33.64
C LYS A 76 -24.25 8.17 33.03
N LEU A 77 -23.63 7.32 32.23
CA LEU A 77 -24.28 6.18 31.58
C LEU A 77 -24.05 4.90 32.42
N PRO A 78 -24.91 3.87 32.27
CA PRO A 78 -24.80 2.63 33.06
C PRO A 78 -23.54 1.82 32.77
N ASP A 79 -22.86 2.05 31.65
CA ASP A 79 -21.62 1.40 31.21
C ASP A 79 -20.34 2.05 31.76
N GLY A 80 -20.48 3.05 32.62
CA GLY A 80 -19.36 3.82 33.20
C GLY A 80 -18.90 5.02 32.35
N ASN A 81 -19.36 5.14 31.11
CA ASN A 81 -19.05 6.29 30.26
C ASN A 81 -19.86 7.54 30.70
N VAL A 82 -19.32 8.71 30.36
CA VAL A 82 -19.98 9.99 30.66
C VAL A 82 -20.33 10.68 29.34
N ARG A 83 -21.58 11.05 29.16
CA ARG A 83 -22.00 11.96 28.10
C ARG A 83 -22.04 13.37 28.66
N VAL A 84 -21.21 14.26 28.07
CA VAL A 84 -21.12 15.65 28.50
C VAL A 84 -21.47 16.57 27.35
N LEU A 85 -22.24 17.61 27.61
CA LEU A 85 -22.50 18.71 26.69
C LEU A 85 -21.63 19.90 27.12
N VAL A 86 -20.73 20.31 26.24
CA VAL A 86 -19.79 21.42 26.50
C VAL A 86 -20.04 22.57 25.53
N GLU A 87 -19.86 23.80 26.01
CA GLU A 87 -19.89 25.02 25.21
C GLU A 87 -18.52 25.69 25.23
N GLY A 88 -17.89 25.83 24.06
CA GLY A 88 -16.62 26.55 23.95
C GLY A 88 -16.79 28.02 24.28
N LYS A 89 -15.91 28.58 25.14
CA LYS A 89 -15.92 29.98 25.52
C LYS A 89 -14.88 30.79 24.76
N GLN A 90 -13.62 30.45 24.93
CA GLN A 90 -12.49 31.26 24.48
C GLN A 90 -11.29 30.38 24.08
N ARG A 91 -10.53 30.79 23.08
CA ARG A 91 -9.26 30.18 22.71
C ARG A 91 -8.25 30.36 23.84
N ALA A 92 -7.41 29.35 24.04
CA ALA A 92 -6.30 29.48 24.99
C ALA A 92 -5.11 28.64 24.51
N SER A 93 -3.90 29.17 24.75
CA SER A 93 -2.66 28.42 24.50
C SER A 93 -2.31 27.58 25.71
N LEU A 94 -1.88 26.33 25.46
CA LEU A 94 -1.42 25.41 26.50
C LEU A 94 0.04 25.72 26.87
N THR A 95 0.27 26.17 28.10
CA THR A 95 1.60 26.55 28.60
C THR A 95 2.30 25.35 29.23
N SER A 96 1.65 24.65 30.16
CA SER A 96 2.21 23.47 30.80
C SER A 96 1.12 22.51 31.27
N LEU A 97 1.52 21.23 31.49
CA LEU A 97 0.67 20.23 32.11
C LEU A 97 1.22 19.85 33.49
N THR A 98 0.32 19.61 34.43
CA THR A 98 0.64 19.08 35.75
C THR A 98 -0.23 17.87 36.01
N ASP A 99 0.39 16.71 36.24
CA ASP A 99 -0.31 15.50 36.66
C ASP A 99 -0.72 15.66 38.15
N ALA A 100 -2.02 15.77 38.37
CA ALA A 100 -2.60 15.59 39.69
C ALA A 100 -2.84 14.08 39.93
N GLU A 101 -3.03 13.66 41.20
CA GLU A 101 -3.15 12.22 41.53
C GLU A 101 -4.19 11.47 40.70
N ASP A 102 -5.30 12.12 40.31
CA ASP A 102 -6.45 11.46 39.63
C ASP A 102 -6.76 12.04 38.26
N HIS A 103 -6.19 13.17 37.84
CA HIS A 103 -6.50 13.86 36.57
C HIS A 103 -5.36 14.79 36.16
N VAL A 104 -5.41 15.27 34.91
CA VAL A 104 -4.40 16.22 34.39
C VAL A 104 -4.95 17.63 34.48
N VAL A 105 -4.14 18.57 34.92
CA VAL A 105 -4.41 20.00 34.99
C VAL A 105 -3.56 20.71 33.95
N ALA A 106 -4.19 21.52 33.11
CA ALA A 106 -3.54 22.36 32.12
C ALA A 106 -3.44 23.79 32.61
N THR A 107 -2.24 24.36 32.59
CA THR A 107 -2.03 25.80 32.74
C THR A 107 -2.17 26.44 31.37
N VAL A 108 -3.13 27.33 31.23
CA VAL A 108 -3.51 27.91 29.93
C VAL A 108 -3.55 29.43 29.95
N SER A 109 -3.11 30.05 28.88
CA SER A 109 -3.19 31.48 28.63
C SER A 109 -4.33 31.83 27.69
N PRO A 110 -5.42 32.47 28.14
CA PRO A 110 -6.53 32.91 27.29
C PRO A 110 -6.06 33.89 26.21
N LEU A 111 -6.58 33.72 25.00
CA LEU A 111 -6.29 34.57 23.85
C LEU A 111 -7.56 35.24 23.34
N GLU A 112 -7.48 36.53 23.06
CA GLU A 112 -8.57 37.28 22.42
C GLU A 112 -8.32 37.42 20.93
N ASP A 113 -9.39 37.37 20.14
CA ASP A 113 -9.31 37.65 18.71
C ASP A 113 -8.92 39.14 18.50
N VAL A 114 -8.13 39.38 17.46
CA VAL A 114 -7.80 40.75 17.06
C VAL A 114 -9.06 41.46 16.56
N ALA A 115 -9.35 42.62 17.08
CA ALA A 115 -10.52 43.39 16.63
C ALA A 115 -10.28 43.88 15.18
N VAL A 116 -11.09 43.38 14.23
CA VAL A 116 -11.04 43.74 12.84
C VAL A 116 -12.34 44.44 12.41
N SER A 117 -12.22 45.53 11.65
CA SER A 117 -13.36 46.25 11.10
C SER A 117 -12.94 46.93 9.79
N GLY A 118 -13.87 47.07 8.87
CA GLY A 118 -13.63 47.74 7.57
C GLY A 118 -14.39 47.08 6.42
N THR A 119 -14.40 47.76 5.29
CA THR A 119 -15.12 47.31 4.08
C THR A 119 -14.60 45.99 3.52
N GLU A 120 -13.34 45.70 3.72
CA GLU A 120 -12.67 44.42 3.32
C GLU A 120 -13.23 43.25 4.11
N VAL A 121 -13.34 43.40 5.44
CA VAL A 121 -13.90 42.37 6.32
C VAL A 121 -15.37 42.10 6.00
N GLU A 122 -16.19 43.17 5.75
CA GLU A 122 -17.57 43.00 5.35
C GLU A 122 -17.72 42.30 4.00
N ALA A 123 -16.85 42.61 3.03
CA ALA A 123 -16.86 41.96 1.73
C ALA A 123 -16.50 40.47 1.83
N MET A 124 -15.49 40.16 2.67
CA MET A 124 -15.05 38.78 2.92
C MET A 124 -16.14 37.98 3.63
N MET A 125 -16.76 38.54 4.65
CA MET A 125 -17.91 37.91 5.35
C MET A 125 -19.09 37.58 4.42
N ARG A 126 -19.43 38.46 3.49
CA ARG A 126 -20.47 38.17 2.48
C ARG A 126 -20.05 37.03 1.55
N SER A 127 -18.82 37.09 1.04
CA SER A 127 -18.29 36.09 0.12
C SER A 127 -18.28 34.69 0.77
N VAL A 128 -17.83 34.62 2.00
CA VAL A 128 -17.75 33.36 2.79
C VAL A 128 -19.16 32.85 3.10
N THR A 129 -20.11 33.74 3.43
CA THR A 129 -21.51 33.37 3.68
C THR A 129 -22.17 32.76 2.44
N ASP A 130 -22.05 33.42 1.28
CA ASP A 130 -22.59 32.94 0.02
C ASP A 130 -21.99 31.57 -0.38
N GLN A 131 -20.69 31.41 -0.14
CA GLN A 131 -19.99 30.16 -0.43
C GLN A 131 -20.43 29.03 0.50
N PHE A 132 -20.61 29.31 1.80
CA PHE A 132 -21.13 28.32 2.75
C PHE A 132 -22.56 27.90 2.45
N GLU A 133 -23.43 28.83 2.00
CA GLU A 133 -24.77 28.46 1.54
C GLU A 133 -24.73 27.48 0.35
N ASN A 134 -23.78 27.67 -0.57
CA ASN A 134 -23.55 26.74 -1.68
C ASN A 134 -23.05 25.40 -1.21
N TYR A 135 -22.12 25.39 -0.24
CA TYR A 135 -21.59 24.19 0.40
C TYR A 135 -22.70 23.41 1.13
N ALA A 136 -23.55 24.10 1.93
CA ALA A 136 -24.69 23.50 2.64
C ALA A 136 -25.72 22.88 1.70
N LYS A 137 -26.01 23.52 0.54
CA LYS A 137 -26.90 22.95 -0.49
C LYS A 137 -26.37 21.64 -1.11
N LEU A 138 -25.08 21.49 -1.21
CA LEU A 138 -24.43 20.29 -1.78
C LEU A 138 -24.16 19.21 -0.75
N ASN A 139 -23.86 19.59 0.48
CA ASN A 139 -23.58 18.68 1.58
C ASN A 139 -24.87 18.27 2.33
N LYS A 140 -25.42 17.11 1.95
CA LYS A 140 -26.63 16.54 2.57
C LYS A 140 -26.52 16.17 4.05
N LYS A 141 -25.32 16.19 4.63
CA LYS A 141 -25.10 15.88 6.05
C LYS A 141 -25.35 17.08 6.96
N LEU A 142 -25.36 18.29 6.41
CA LEU A 142 -25.65 19.51 7.16
C LEU A 142 -27.16 19.75 7.28
N PRO A 143 -27.66 20.02 8.51
CA PRO A 143 -29.04 20.44 8.70
C PRO A 143 -29.37 21.75 7.94
N ALA A 144 -30.57 21.85 7.38
CA ALA A 144 -30.97 23.07 6.66
C ALA A 144 -31.02 24.34 7.54
N GLU A 145 -31.15 24.16 8.85
CA GLU A 145 -31.16 25.22 9.88
C GLU A 145 -29.79 25.88 10.03
N THR A 146 -28.69 25.17 9.75
CA THR A 146 -27.31 25.69 9.88
C THR A 146 -27.08 26.90 8.94
N ALA A 147 -27.65 26.89 7.75
CA ALA A 147 -27.53 28.00 6.80
C ALA A 147 -28.36 29.23 7.25
N VAL A 148 -29.42 29.06 8.04
CA VAL A 148 -30.23 30.14 8.58
C VAL A 148 -29.50 30.82 9.74
N GLN A 149 -28.92 30.03 10.65
CA GLN A 149 -28.16 30.56 11.80
C GLN A 149 -26.96 31.42 11.36
N LEU A 150 -26.33 31.07 10.22
CA LEU A 150 -25.21 31.82 9.67
C LEU A 150 -25.52 33.30 9.40
N ARG A 151 -26.74 33.60 8.95
CA ARG A 151 -27.15 34.98 8.60
C ARG A 151 -27.35 35.91 9.79
N GLU A 152 -27.49 35.35 10.99
CA GLU A 152 -27.61 36.08 12.23
C GLU A 152 -26.28 36.52 12.83
N ILE A 153 -25.16 36.00 12.29
CA ILE A 153 -23.82 36.27 12.80
C ILE A 153 -23.23 37.51 12.14
N THR A 154 -22.97 38.53 12.93
CA THR A 154 -22.45 39.84 12.47
C THR A 154 -20.96 40.05 12.75
N GLU A 155 -20.32 39.18 13.57
CA GLU A 155 -18.91 39.25 13.94
C GLU A 155 -18.08 38.32 13.10
N ALA A 156 -16.97 38.83 12.53
CA ALA A 156 -16.07 38.07 11.63
C ALA A 156 -15.44 36.82 12.30
N GLY A 157 -15.00 36.97 13.56
CA GLY A 157 -14.43 35.87 14.34
C GLY A 157 -15.45 34.76 14.58
N ARG A 158 -16.65 35.12 15.00
CA ARG A 158 -17.74 34.18 15.25
C ARG A 158 -18.22 33.49 13.98
N LEU A 159 -18.27 34.24 12.85
CA LEU A 159 -18.63 33.67 11.56
C LEU A 159 -17.64 32.63 11.10
N SER A 160 -16.33 32.92 11.19
CA SER A 160 -15.26 31.98 10.80
C SER A 160 -15.29 30.72 11.66
N ASP A 161 -15.53 30.83 12.97
CA ASP A 161 -15.59 29.69 13.90
C ASP A 161 -16.79 28.80 13.64
N PHE A 162 -17.95 29.43 13.42
CA PHE A 162 -19.17 28.69 13.09
C PHE A 162 -19.03 27.88 11.81
N ILE A 163 -18.41 28.44 10.78
CA ILE A 163 -18.16 27.72 9.53
C ILE A 163 -17.10 26.62 9.73
N ALA A 164 -15.98 26.93 10.41
CA ALA A 164 -14.93 25.95 10.69
C ALA A 164 -15.44 24.71 11.46
N ALA A 165 -16.35 24.92 12.41
CA ALA A 165 -17.02 23.84 13.14
C ALA A 165 -17.79 22.89 12.21
N ASN A 166 -18.46 23.44 11.18
CA ASN A 166 -19.35 22.72 10.26
C ASN A 166 -18.66 22.21 8.97
N LEU A 167 -17.38 22.50 8.77
CA LEU A 167 -16.61 21.96 7.63
C LEU A 167 -16.20 20.51 7.86
N ALA A 168 -16.23 19.71 6.79
CA ALA A 168 -15.81 18.30 6.80
C ALA A 168 -14.32 18.13 6.43
N VAL A 169 -13.44 18.93 7.05
CA VAL A 169 -11.99 18.90 6.85
C VAL A 169 -11.28 18.15 7.98
N LYS A 170 -9.99 17.85 7.80
CA LYS A 170 -9.19 17.11 8.79
C LYS A 170 -9.00 17.88 10.08
N VAL A 171 -8.69 17.17 11.18
CA VAL A 171 -8.38 17.76 12.49
C VAL A 171 -7.23 18.76 12.40
N SER A 172 -6.17 18.45 11.65
CA SER A 172 -5.04 19.35 11.39
C SER A 172 -5.45 20.69 10.77
N ASP A 173 -6.40 20.63 9.79
CA ASP A 173 -6.86 21.83 9.10
C ASP A 173 -7.79 22.67 10.00
N LYS A 174 -8.63 22.02 10.81
CA LYS A 174 -9.43 22.68 11.85
C LYS A 174 -8.54 23.31 12.92
N GLN A 175 -7.48 22.63 13.30
CA GLN A 175 -6.53 23.14 14.28
C GLN A 175 -5.78 24.38 13.76
N SER A 176 -5.40 24.41 12.46
CA SER A 176 -4.80 25.62 11.87
C SER A 176 -5.75 26.82 11.89
N LEU A 177 -7.05 26.60 11.75
CA LEU A 177 -8.09 27.64 11.89
C LEU A 177 -8.25 28.10 13.35
N LEU A 178 -8.09 27.18 14.31
CA LEU A 178 -8.17 27.52 15.73
C LEU A 178 -6.98 28.37 16.19
N VAL A 179 -5.79 28.11 15.64
CA VAL A 179 -4.53 28.82 15.96
C VAL A 179 -4.51 30.24 15.40
N GLU A 180 -5.17 30.52 14.26
CA GLU A 180 -5.15 31.84 13.64
C GLU A 180 -5.99 32.83 14.46
N GLY A 181 -5.32 33.83 15.06
CA GLY A 181 -5.93 34.85 15.91
C GLY A 181 -6.53 36.04 15.14
N ASP A 182 -6.19 36.19 13.85
CA ASP A 182 -6.73 37.25 12.99
C ASP A 182 -8.01 36.77 12.28
N PRO A 183 -9.19 37.32 12.61
CA PRO A 183 -10.45 36.88 12.01
C PRO A 183 -10.52 37.04 10.49
N LEU A 184 -9.85 38.03 9.89
CA LEU A 184 -9.84 38.22 8.44
C LEU A 184 -9.09 37.09 7.76
N LYS A 185 -7.88 36.78 8.23
CA LYS A 185 -7.10 35.66 7.69
C LYS A 185 -7.79 34.31 7.89
N ARG A 186 -8.47 34.15 9.05
CA ARG A 186 -9.23 32.94 9.33
C ARG A 186 -10.42 32.79 8.37
N LEU A 187 -11.10 33.88 7.97
CA LEU A 187 -12.13 33.87 6.92
C LEU A 187 -11.55 33.50 5.56
N GLU A 188 -10.36 34.00 5.20
CA GLU A 188 -9.66 33.62 3.97
C GLU A 188 -9.32 32.12 3.94
N MET A 189 -8.80 31.59 5.05
CA MET A 189 -8.51 30.16 5.18
C MET A 189 -9.75 29.29 5.07
N VAL A 190 -10.85 29.68 5.74
CA VAL A 190 -12.15 29.02 5.67
C VAL A 190 -12.70 29.04 4.26
N PHE A 191 -12.55 30.16 3.54
CA PHE A 191 -12.95 30.28 2.12
C PHE A 191 -12.18 29.29 1.25
N GLY A 192 -10.85 29.19 1.43
CA GLY A 192 -10.00 28.25 0.69
C GLY A 192 -10.38 26.78 0.96
N PHE A 193 -10.62 26.40 2.21
CA PHE A 193 -11.06 25.05 2.57
C PHE A 193 -12.43 24.71 1.98
N MET A 194 -13.38 25.67 1.99
CA MET A 194 -14.69 25.49 1.37
C MET A 194 -14.59 25.30 -0.15
N GLU A 195 -13.70 26.03 -0.82
CA GLU A 195 -13.49 25.88 -2.27
C GLU A 195 -13.01 24.47 -2.62
N GLY A 196 -12.04 23.94 -1.84
CA GLY A 196 -11.58 22.57 -1.96
C GLY A 196 -12.71 21.54 -1.80
N GLU A 197 -13.47 21.66 -0.73
CA GLU A 197 -14.60 20.77 -0.42
C GLU A 197 -15.73 20.85 -1.46
N LEU A 198 -16.06 22.05 -1.94
CA LEU A 198 -17.02 22.26 -3.02
C LEU A 198 -16.60 21.56 -4.31
N GLY A 199 -15.30 21.60 -4.64
CA GLY A 199 -14.72 20.88 -5.76
C GLY A 199 -14.96 19.37 -5.65
N VAL A 200 -14.69 18.80 -4.48
CA VAL A 200 -14.90 17.37 -4.20
C VAL A 200 -16.39 16.99 -4.30
N LEU A 201 -17.26 17.74 -3.67
CA LEU A 201 -18.72 17.50 -3.70
C LEU A 201 -19.32 17.62 -5.11
N GLN A 202 -18.81 18.54 -5.94
CA GLN A 202 -19.24 18.66 -7.33
C GLN A 202 -18.81 17.45 -8.17
N VAL A 203 -17.59 16.95 -7.97
CA VAL A 203 -17.11 15.73 -8.63
C VAL A 203 -17.94 14.52 -8.19
N GLU A 204 -18.19 14.39 -6.89
CA GLU A 204 -19.04 13.32 -6.35
C GLU A 204 -20.45 13.36 -6.94
N LYS A 205 -21.06 14.55 -7.04
CA LYS A 205 -22.38 14.76 -7.68
C LYS A 205 -22.35 14.37 -9.17
N LYS A 206 -21.27 14.73 -9.89
CA LYS A 206 -21.10 14.32 -11.30
C LYS A 206 -20.98 12.79 -11.44
N ILE A 207 -20.22 12.16 -10.55
CA ILE A 207 -20.06 10.69 -10.52
C ILE A 207 -21.39 10.02 -10.23
N ARG A 208 -22.08 10.43 -9.17
CA ARG A 208 -23.42 9.91 -8.82
C ARG A 208 -24.42 10.13 -9.96
N GLY A 209 -24.39 11.30 -10.62
CA GLY A 209 -25.24 11.60 -11.78
C GLY A 209 -24.91 10.76 -13.02
N ARG A 210 -23.63 10.37 -13.19
CA ARG A 210 -23.21 9.45 -14.26
C ARG A 210 -23.68 8.02 -13.96
N VAL A 211 -23.47 7.55 -12.73
CA VAL A 211 -23.95 6.24 -12.26
C VAL A 211 -25.48 6.15 -12.36
N LYS A 212 -26.20 7.16 -11.90
CA LYS A 212 -27.66 7.20 -12.00
C LYS A 212 -28.13 7.15 -13.47
N ARG A 213 -27.53 7.95 -14.36
CA ARG A 213 -27.84 7.91 -15.81
C ARG A 213 -27.51 6.57 -16.45
N GLN A 214 -26.42 5.93 -16.02
CA GLN A 214 -26.05 4.58 -16.49
C GLN A 214 -27.10 3.55 -16.03
N MET A 215 -27.53 3.63 -14.76
CA MET A 215 -28.61 2.78 -14.23
C MET A 215 -29.95 3.05 -14.94
N GLU A 216 -30.32 4.33 -15.13
CA GLU A 216 -31.53 4.71 -15.85
C GLU A 216 -31.51 4.26 -17.32
N LYS A 217 -30.34 4.32 -17.97
CA LYS A 217 -30.14 3.79 -19.33
C LYS A 217 -30.33 2.29 -19.36
N THR A 218 -29.73 1.57 -18.43
CA THR A 218 -29.85 0.11 -18.32
C THR A 218 -31.29 -0.29 -17.96
N GLN A 219 -31.95 0.45 -17.06
CA GLN A 219 -33.37 0.26 -16.75
C GLN A 219 -34.27 0.57 -17.93
N ARG A 220 -33.96 1.60 -18.72
CA ARG A 220 -34.72 1.97 -19.91
C ARG A 220 -34.51 0.98 -21.06
N GLU A 221 -33.28 0.48 -21.23
CA GLU A 221 -32.98 -0.63 -22.17
C GLU A 221 -33.70 -1.93 -21.75
N TYR A 222 -33.72 -2.21 -20.47
CA TYR A 222 -34.50 -3.33 -19.91
C TYR A 222 -36.00 -3.13 -20.13
N TYR A 223 -36.54 -1.93 -19.83
CA TYR A 223 -37.97 -1.59 -20.03
C TYR A 223 -38.37 -1.60 -21.52
N LEU A 224 -37.51 -1.10 -22.42
CA LEU A 224 -37.70 -1.17 -23.85
C LEU A 224 -37.67 -2.60 -24.39
N ASN A 225 -36.74 -3.45 -23.85
CA ASN A 225 -36.72 -4.86 -24.18
C ASN A 225 -37.95 -5.61 -23.66
N GLU A 226 -38.46 -5.24 -22.49
CA GLU A 226 -39.73 -5.79 -21.97
C GLU A 226 -40.96 -5.29 -22.74
N GLN A 227 -40.97 -4.00 -23.16
CA GLN A 227 -41.97 -3.51 -24.08
C GLN A 227 -41.91 -4.17 -25.46
N LEU A 228 -40.71 -4.41 -26.00
CA LEU A 228 -40.56 -5.16 -27.25
C LEU A 228 -41.05 -6.61 -27.11
N LYS A 229 -40.78 -7.26 -25.97
CA LYS A 229 -41.35 -8.56 -25.65
C LYS A 229 -42.86 -8.53 -25.45
N ALA A 230 -43.41 -7.49 -24.79
CA ALA A 230 -44.85 -7.30 -24.63
C ALA A 230 -45.55 -7.05 -26.00
N ILE A 231 -44.98 -6.20 -26.84
CA ILE A 231 -45.45 -5.93 -28.20
C ILE A 231 -45.36 -7.16 -29.09
N GLN A 232 -44.26 -7.95 -28.97
CA GLN A 232 -44.14 -9.24 -29.65
C GLN A 232 -45.19 -10.26 -29.16
N ARG A 233 -45.53 -10.22 -27.86
CA ARG A 233 -46.64 -11.01 -27.27
C ARG A 233 -48.03 -10.58 -27.79
N GLU A 234 -48.24 -9.29 -27.98
CA GLU A 234 -49.51 -8.77 -28.53
C GLU A 234 -49.63 -9.00 -30.06
N LEU A 235 -48.54 -9.03 -30.80
CA LEU A 235 -48.49 -9.28 -32.23
C LEU A 235 -48.50 -10.75 -32.62
N GLY A 236 -48.12 -11.64 -31.66
CA GLY A 236 -48.15 -13.07 -31.86
C GLY A 236 -49.07 -13.74 -30.83
N GLY A 237 -50.38 -13.73 -31.07
CA GLY A 237 -51.37 -14.30 -30.16
C GLY A 237 -51.04 -15.74 -29.73
N GLY A 238 -51.00 -15.98 -28.41
CA GLY A 238 -50.96 -17.35 -27.86
C GLY A 238 -50.69 -17.38 -26.37
N GLU A 239 -51.59 -17.86 -25.62
CA GLU A 239 -51.58 -18.22 -24.20
C GLU A 239 -50.48 -19.24 -23.79
N GLY A 240 -49.39 -19.37 -24.58
CA GLY A 240 -48.34 -20.41 -24.47
C GLY A 240 -47.04 -20.08 -23.79
N GLU A 241 -46.59 -18.81 -23.73
CA GLU A 241 -45.20 -18.50 -23.38
C GLU A 241 -44.90 -18.53 -21.86
N GLU A 242 -45.88 -18.24 -20.99
CA GLU A 242 -45.68 -18.36 -19.53
C GLU A 242 -45.71 -19.81 -19.05
N GLY A 243 -46.52 -20.62 -19.70
CA GLY A 243 -46.49 -22.07 -19.54
C GLY A 243 -45.18 -22.69 -20.06
N ASP A 244 -44.57 -22.07 -21.07
CA ASP A 244 -43.33 -22.50 -21.66
C ASP A 244 -42.10 -22.18 -20.78
N GLU A 245 -42.01 -20.99 -20.16
CA GLU A 245 -40.91 -20.61 -19.26
C GLU A 245 -40.85 -21.51 -18.01
N LEU A 246 -41.99 -21.72 -17.35
CA LEU A 246 -42.07 -22.63 -16.18
C LEU A 246 -41.84 -24.08 -16.58
N SER A 247 -42.24 -24.48 -17.79
CA SER A 247 -41.96 -25.78 -18.37
C SER A 247 -40.48 -25.94 -18.68
N GLU A 248 -39.84 -24.91 -19.28
CA GLU A 248 -38.39 -24.85 -19.52
C GLU A 248 -37.60 -24.96 -18.21
N LEU A 249 -37.94 -24.18 -17.17
CA LEU A 249 -37.27 -24.25 -15.86
C LEU A 249 -37.43 -25.65 -15.25
N THR A 250 -38.62 -26.24 -15.37
CA THR A 250 -38.88 -27.61 -14.89
C THR A 250 -38.02 -28.62 -15.63
N GLU A 251 -37.89 -28.48 -16.97
CA GLU A 251 -37.02 -29.37 -17.77
C GLU A 251 -35.53 -29.14 -17.45
N LYS A 252 -35.10 -27.88 -17.28
CA LYS A 252 -33.72 -27.53 -16.87
C LYS A 252 -33.38 -28.18 -15.52
N ILE A 253 -34.29 -28.11 -14.53
CA ILE A 253 -34.10 -28.77 -13.20
C ILE A 253 -34.00 -30.28 -13.34
N LYS A 254 -34.85 -30.92 -14.19
CA LYS A 254 -34.79 -32.35 -14.42
C LYS A 254 -33.50 -32.80 -15.11
N LYS A 255 -33.03 -32.04 -16.11
CA LYS A 255 -31.82 -32.31 -16.92
C LYS A 255 -30.52 -31.99 -16.13
N ALA A 256 -30.56 -31.07 -15.19
CA ALA A 256 -29.38 -30.69 -14.41
C ALA A 256 -29.02 -31.79 -13.41
N ARG A 257 -27.71 -32.08 -13.29
CA ARG A 257 -27.16 -33.06 -12.32
C ARG A 257 -27.00 -32.43 -10.93
N LEU A 258 -28.07 -31.82 -10.43
CA LEU A 258 -28.07 -31.15 -9.13
C LEU A 258 -27.77 -32.13 -7.98
N SER A 259 -27.12 -31.65 -6.93
CA SER A 259 -27.01 -32.36 -5.64
C SER A 259 -28.42 -32.60 -5.06
N LYS A 260 -28.56 -33.53 -4.12
CA LYS A 260 -29.83 -33.82 -3.50
C LYS A 260 -30.45 -32.59 -2.83
N GLU A 261 -29.63 -31.82 -2.13
CA GLU A 261 -30.02 -30.57 -1.48
C GLU A 261 -30.43 -29.50 -2.49
N ALA A 262 -29.55 -29.21 -3.51
CA ALA A 262 -29.82 -28.24 -4.55
C ALA A 262 -31.09 -28.53 -5.33
N ARG A 263 -31.38 -29.82 -5.60
CA ARG A 263 -32.60 -30.27 -6.24
C ARG A 263 -33.84 -29.99 -5.38
N GLY A 264 -33.80 -30.36 -4.10
CA GLY A 264 -34.91 -30.11 -3.16
C GLY A 264 -35.22 -28.59 -3.06
N LYS A 265 -34.19 -27.79 -2.98
CA LYS A 265 -34.33 -26.29 -2.96
C LYS A 265 -34.88 -25.76 -4.29
N ALA A 266 -34.35 -26.22 -5.42
CA ALA A 266 -34.86 -25.80 -6.74
C ALA A 266 -36.33 -26.13 -6.97
N GLU A 267 -36.77 -27.33 -6.56
CA GLU A 267 -38.14 -27.77 -6.68
C GLU A 267 -39.07 -26.97 -5.73
N ALA A 268 -38.62 -26.68 -4.49
CA ALA A 268 -39.38 -25.85 -3.55
C ALA A 268 -39.55 -24.41 -4.06
N GLU A 269 -38.49 -23.78 -4.59
CA GLU A 269 -38.56 -22.45 -5.13
C GLU A 269 -39.38 -22.39 -6.44
N LEU A 270 -39.30 -23.42 -7.29
CA LEU A 270 -40.15 -23.55 -8.49
C LEU A 270 -41.62 -23.66 -8.10
N LYS A 271 -41.94 -24.42 -7.03
CA LYS A 271 -43.32 -24.52 -6.51
C LYS A 271 -43.83 -23.17 -6.02
N LYS A 272 -42.99 -22.41 -5.32
CA LYS A 272 -43.32 -21.01 -4.91
C LYS A 272 -43.57 -20.10 -6.12
N LEU A 273 -42.70 -20.18 -7.12
CA LEU A 273 -42.80 -19.36 -8.33
C LEU A 273 -44.12 -19.62 -9.07
N ARG A 274 -44.60 -20.84 -9.10
CA ARG A 274 -45.90 -21.24 -9.68
C ARG A 274 -47.11 -20.60 -8.99
N SER A 275 -46.98 -20.32 -7.67
CA SER A 275 -48.03 -19.69 -6.87
C SER A 275 -47.99 -18.17 -6.78
N MET A 276 -46.92 -17.55 -7.31
CA MET A 276 -46.70 -16.11 -7.27
C MET A 276 -47.25 -15.43 -8.51
N GLN A 277 -47.61 -14.14 -8.36
CA GLN A 277 -47.94 -13.33 -9.53
C GLN A 277 -46.73 -13.10 -10.41
N PRO A 278 -46.79 -13.37 -11.72
CA PRO A 278 -45.61 -13.35 -12.62
C PRO A 278 -44.79 -12.07 -12.64
N MET A 279 -45.46 -10.92 -12.43
CA MET A 279 -44.88 -9.56 -12.45
C MET A 279 -44.46 -9.04 -11.07
N SER A 280 -44.52 -9.89 -10.01
CA SER A 280 -44.11 -9.45 -8.67
C SER A 280 -42.61 -9.36 -8.50
N ALA A 281 -42.14 -8.43 -7.67
CA ALA A 281 -40.72 -8.32 -7.32
C ALA A 281 -40.19 -9.62 -6.71
N GLU A 282 -40.99 -10.33 -5.94
CA GLU A 282 -40.65 -11.62 -5.33
C GLU A 282 -40.47 -12.71 -6.39
N ALA A 283 -41.32 -12.76 -7.42
CA ALA A 283 -41.15 -13.72 -8.51
C ALA A 283 -39.83 -13.47 -9.27
N THR A 284 -39.44 -12.23 -9.48
CA THR A 284 -38.14 -11.85 -10.08
C THR A 284 -36.96 -12.33 -9.21
N VAL A 285 -37.03 -12.19 -7.89
CA VAL A 285 -35.99 -12.69 -6.98
C VAL A 285 -35.87 -14.20 -7.06
N VAL A 286 -37.00 -14.93 -7.09
CA VAL A 286 -37.00 -16.41 -7.19
C VAL A 286 -36.48 -16.86 -8.54
N ARG A 287 -36.81 -16.20 -9.64
CA ARG A 287 -36.27 -16.47 -10.98
C ARG A 287 -34.76 -16.29 -11.01
N ASN A 288 -34.26 -15.14 -10.54
CA ASN A 288 -32.83 -14.87 -10.45
C ASN A 288 -32.08 -15.91 -9.63
N TYR A 289 -32.69 -16.38 -8.54
CA TYR A 289 -32.13 -17.46 -7.73
C TYR A 289 -32.05 -18.78 -8.52
N LEU A 290 -33.13 -19.18 -9.18
CA LEU A 290 -33.14 -20.39 -10.00
C LEU A 290 -32.13 -20.31 -11.15
N ASP A 291 -32.01 -19.18 -11.80
CA ASP A 291 -31.04 -18.93 -12.86
C ASP A 291 -29.58 -18.98 -12.36
N ALA A 292 -29.35 -18.47 -11.15
CA ALA A 292 -28.03 -18.56 -10.53
C ALA A 292 -27.70 -20.01 -10.16
N LEU A 293 -28.64 -20.73 -9.57
CA LEU A 293 -28.50 -22.12 -9.15
C LEU A 293 -28.29 -23.08 -10.36
N LEU A 294 -29.11 -22.93 -11.41
CA LEU A 294 -29.03 -23.72 -12.63
C LEU A 294 -27.85 -23.34 -13.51
N GLY A 295 -27.35 -22.10 -13.35
CA GLY A 295 -26.18 -21.60 -14.06
C GLY A 295 -24.87 -22.26 -13.61
N ILE A 296 -24.84 -22.89 -12.42
CA ILE A 296 -23.67 -23.66 -11.97
C ILE A 296 -23.59 -24.94 -12.82
N PRO A 297 -22.41 -25.31 -13.29
CA PRO A 297 -22.23 -26.45 -14.20
C PRO A 297 -22.24 -27.81 -13.47
N TRP A 298 -23.32 -28.14 -12.77
CA TRP A 298 -23.47 -29.33 -11.96
C TRP A 298 -23.07 -30.60 -12.69
N GLY A 299 -22.14 -31.36 -12.12
CA GLY A 299 -21.68 -32.64 -12.65
C GLY A 299 -20.93 -32.58 -14.00
N LYS A 300 -20.66 -31.37 -14.53
CA LYS A 300 -19.83 -31.20 -15.71
C LYS A 300 -18.37 -31.01 -15.29
N LYS A 301 -17.48 -31.85 -15.79
CA LYS A 301 -16.03 -31.78 -15.54
C LYS A 301 -15.27 -31.77 -16.84
N SER A 302 -14.23 -30.95 -16.93
CA SER A 302 -13.24 -30.95 -18.00
C SER A 302 -12.42 -32.24 -17.94
N LYS A 303 -12.00 -32.75 -19.12
CA LYS A 303 -11.10 -33.89 -19.17
C LYS A 303 -9.70 -33.51 -18.68
N LEU A 304 -9.27 -34.10 -17.59
CA LEU A 304 -7.94 -33.86 -17.05
C LEU A 304 -6.87 -34.56 -17.89
N LYS A 305 -5.78 -33.84 -18.18
CA LYS A 305 -4.55 -34.37 -18.75
C LYS A 305 -3.59 -34.67 -17.59
N LYS A 306 -3.13 -35.91 -17.50
CA LYS A 306 -2.22 -36.39 -16.45
C LYS A 306 -0.80 -36.65 -16.95
N ASP A 307 -0.49 -36.24 -18.16
CA ASP A 307 0.80 -36.44 -18.84
C ASP A 307 1.78 -35.33 -18.41
N LEU A 308 2.75 -35.67 -17.55
CA LEU A 308 3.71 -34.73 -17.01
C LEU A 308 4.71 -34.24 -18.06
N VAL A 309 5.06 -35.07 -19.05
CA VAL A 309 5.98 -34.67 -20.12
C VAL A 309 5.36 -33.55 -20.96
N LYS A 310 4.09 -33.74 -21.36
CA LYS A 310 3.34 -32.68 -22.06
C LYS A 310 3.10 -31.45 -21.19
N ALA A 311 2.95 -31.61 -19.89
CA ALA A 311 2.83 -30.48 -18.99
C ALA A 311 4.13 -29.66 -18.94
N GLN A 312 5.28 -30.33 -18.92
CA GLN A 312 6.58 -29.67 -19.00
C GLN A 312 6.74 -28.94 -20.34
N GLU A 313 6.42 -29.60 -21.46
CA GLU A 313 6.48 -28.98 -22.80
C GLU A 313 5.63 -27.70 -22.90
N VAL A 314 4.43 -27.70 -22.31
CA VAL A 314 3.55 -26.51 -22.27
C VAL A 314 4.19 -25.39 -21.46
N LEU A 315 4.76 -25.69 -20.28
CA LEU A 315 5.41 -24.70 -19.44
C LEU A 315 6.66 -24.11 -20.11
N ASP A 316 7.45 -24.95 -20.82
CA ASP A 316 8.64 -24.53 -21.52
C ASP A 316 8.33 -23.68 -22.77
N ALA A 317 7.24 -24.01 -23.49
CA ALA A 317 6.79 -23.24 -24.62
C ALA A 317 6.22 -21.86 -24.23
N ASP A 318 5.50 -21.80 -23.11
CA ASP A 318 4.82 -20.58 -22.67
C ASP A 318 5.75 -19.66 -21.81
N HIS A 319 6.83 -20.19 -21.21
CA HIS A 319 7.71 -19.48 -20.29
C HIS A 319 9.18 -19.79 -20.54
N PHE A 320 9.95 -18.75 -20.82
CA PHE A 320 11.41 -18.83 -20.88
C PHE A 320 12.00 -18.70 -19.47
N ALA A 321 13.09 -19.39 -19.19
CA ALA A 321 13.70 -19.50 -17.86
C ALA A 321 12.74 -20.10 -16.80
N LEU A 322 12.91 -19.78 -15.53
CA LEU A 322 12.09 -20.24 -14.39
C LEU A 322 12.15 -21.77 -14.17
N ASP A 323 13.25 -22.42 -14.50
CA ASP A 323 13.38 -23.90 -14.50
C ASP A 323 13.03 -24.49 -13.13
N LYS A 324 13.59 -23.94 -12.03
CA LYS A 324 13.24 -24.36 -10.67
C LYS A 324 11.74 -24.21 -10.34
N VAL A 325 11.11 -23.15 -10.83
CA VAL A 325 9.66 -22.90 -10.63
C VAL A 325 8.85 -23.93 -11.39
N LYS A 326 9.24 -24.22 -12.64
CA LYS A 326 8.58 -25.24 -13.48
C LYS A 326 8.72 -26.62 -12.86
N ASP A 327 9.92 -26.99 -12.38
CA ASP A 327 10.17 -28.26 -11.71
C ASP A 327 9.27 -28.44 -10.49
N ARG A 328 9.16 -27.41 -9.64
CA ARG A 328 8.28 -27.42 -8.45
C ARG A 328 6.80 -27.56 -8.85
N ILE A 329 6.38 -26.90 -9.95
CA ILE A 329 5.03 -27.03 -10.47
C ILE A 329 4.80 -28.48 -10.97
N ILE A 330 5.75 -29.06 -11.70
CA ILE A 330 5.66 -30.45 -12.18
C ILE A 330 5.64 -31.46 -11.02
N GLU A 331 6.47 -31.28 -10.00
CA GLU A 331 6.41 -32.08 -8.77
C GLU A 331 5.02 -32.06 -8.13
N TYR A 332 4.44 -30.87 -7.99
CA TYR A 332 3.10 -30.68 -7.47
C TYR A 332 2.04 -31.39 -8.36
N LEU A 333 2.13 -31.24 -9.67
CA LEU A 333 1.24 -31.91 -10.63
C LEU A 333 1.40 -33.44 -10.61
N ALA A 334 2.61 -33.95 -10.34
CA ALA A 334 2.86 -35.38 -10.21
C ALA A 334 2.12 -35.99 -9.02
N VAL A 335 2.12 -35.31 -7.89
CA VAL A 335 1.33 -35.73 -6.70
C VAL A 335 -0.16 -35.76 -7.05
N GLN A 336 -0.66 -34.71 -7.72
CA GLN A 336 -2.07 -34.66 -8.12
C GLN A 336 -2.47 -35.69 -9.17
N ALA A 337 -1.56 -36.03 -10.09
CA ALA A 337 -1.83 -37.06 -11.10
C ALA A 337 -2.08 -38.46 -10.51
N ARG A 338 -1.49 -38.72 -9.33
CA ARG A 338 -1.57 -40.00 -8.61
C ARG A 338 -2.70 -40.05 -7.57
N SER A 339 -3.14 -38.89 -7.08
CA SER A 339 -4.23 -38.78 -6.11
C SER A 339 -5.56 -38.53 -6.83
N ASP A 340 -6.61 -39.24 -6.43
CA ASP A 340 -7.97 -39.02 -6.96
C ASP A 340 -8.66 -37.78 -6.37
N LYS A 341 -8.11 -37.20 -5.32
CA LYS A 341 -8.61 -35.97 -4.68
C LYS A 341 -7.47 -34.99 -4.48
N LEU A 342 -7.77 -33.72 -4.71
CA LEU A 342 -6.86 -32.60 -4.45
C LEU A 342 -6.72 -32.39 -2.92
N LYS A 343 -5.79 -33.08 -2.29
CA LYS A 343 -5.56 -33.01 -0.82
C LYS A 343 -4.23 -32.34 -0.45
N GLY A 344 -3.49 -31.82 -1.41
CA GLY A 344 -2.21 -31.15 -1.16
C GLY A 344 -2.37 -29.67 -0.77
N PRO A 345 -1.30 -29.04 -0.31
CA PRO A 345 -1.25 -27.60 -0.08
C PRO A 345 -1.54 -26.85 -1.39
N ILE A 346 -1.95 -25.59 -1.28
CA ILE A 346 -2.30 -24.77 -2.43
C ILE A 346 -1.07 -24.08 -2.97
N LEU A 347 -0.86 -24.12 -4.28
CA LEU A 347 0.25 -23.39 -4.90
C LEU A 347 0.08 -21.88 -4.70
N CYS A 348 1.08 -21.24 -4.10
CA CYS A 348 1.19 -19.80 -3.97
C CYS A 348 2.42 -19.29 -4.72
N LEU A 349 2.19 -18.56 -5.82
CA LEU A 349 3.24 -17.97 -6.63
C LEU A 349 3.57 -16.57 -6.07
N VAL A 350 4.73 -16.42 -5.44
CA VAL A 350 5.15 -15.18 -4.78
C VAL A 350 6.32 -14.55 -5.52
N GLY A 351 6.25 -13.25 -5.77
CA GLY A 351 7.36 -12.54 -6.42
C GLY A 351 6.96 -11.16 -6.93
N PRO A 352 7.93 -10.41 -7.48
CA PRO A 352 7.68 -9.06 -7.95
C PRO A 352 6.67 -8.99 -9.09
N PRO A 353 6.10 -7.81 -9.35
CA PRO A 353 5.16 -7.64 -10.45
C PRO A 353 5.84 -7.87 -11.82
N GLY A 354 5.13 -8.53 -12.74
CA GLY A 354 5.61 -8.74 -14.11
C GLY A 354 6.52 -9.93 -14.33
N VAL A 355 6.70 -10.82 -13.33
CA VAL A 355 7.51 -12.05 -13.49
C VAL A 355 6.71 -13.25 -14.02
N GLY A 356 5.46 -13.05 -14.43
CA GLY A 356 4.68 -14.11 -15.09
C GLY A 356 3.79 -14.95 -14.17
N LYS A 357 3.53 -14.55 -12.91
CA LYS A 357 2.66 -15.29 -11.98
C LYS A 357 1.30 -15.67 -12.58
N THR A 358 0.60 -14.70 -13.14
CA THR A 358 -0.75 -14.92 -13.74
C THR A 358 -0.69 -15.77 -15.01
N SER A 359 0.36 -15.63 -15.83
CA SER A 359 0.56 -16.45 -17.03
C SER A 359 0.90 -17.90 -16.67
N LEU A 360 1.72 -18.14 -15.63
CA LEU A 360 1.99 -19.48 -15.12
C LEU A 360 0.71 -20.20 -14.70
N GLY A 361 -0.20 -19.51 -13.97
CA GLY A 361 -1.50 -20.08 -13.61
C GLY A 361 -2.32 -20.50 -14.84
N ARG A 362 -2.27 -19.72 -15.91
CA ARG A 362 -2.92 -20.09 -17.18
C ARG A 362 -2.27 -21.29 -17.87
N SER A 363 -0.95 -21.34 -17.86
CA SER A 363 -0.20 -22.47 -18.44
C SER A 363 -0.41 -23.77 -17.65
N ILE A 364 -0.53 -23.69 -16.31
CA ILE A 364 -0.92 -24.84 -15.48
C ILE A 364 -2.32 -25.35 -15.86
N ALA A 365 -3.28 -24.44 -16.07
CA ALA A 365 -4.62 -24.83 -16.52
C ALA A 365 -4.59 -25.53 -17.89
N LYS A 366 -3.84 -24.98 -18.86
CA LYS A 366 -3.64 -25.54 -20.21
C LYS A 366 -2.96 -26.93 -20.15
N ALA A 367 -1.94 -27.06 -19.29
CA ALA A 367 -1.19 -28.30 -19.10
C ALA A 367 -2.08 -29.41 -18.50
N THR A 368 -2.94 -29.06 -17.53
CA THR A 368 -3.83 -30.01 -16.86
C THR A 368 -5.17 -30.22 -17.57
N GLY A 369 -5.48 -29.43 -18.61
CA GLY A 369 -6.75 -29.49 -19.35
C GLY A 369 -7.94 -28.93 -18.56
N ARG A 370 -7.67 -28.03 -17.59
CA ARG A 370 -8.70 -27.37 -16.80
C ARG A 370 -9.11 -26.04 -17.44
N GLU A 371 -10.38 -25.68 -17.28
CA GLU A 371 -10.83 -24.34 -17.61
C GLU A 371 -10.19 -23.32 -16.66
N PHE A 372 -9.75 -22.17 -17.19
CA PHE A 372 -9.04 -21.14 -16.44
C PHE A 372 -9.95 -19.99 -16.07
N VAL A 373 -10.04 -19.66 -14.80
CA VAL A 373 -10.71 -18.46 -14.31
C VAL A 373 -9.79 -17.68 -13.38
N ARG A 374 -9.71 -16.36 -13.57
CA ARG A 374 -8.96 -15.45 -12.74
C ARG A 374 -9.91 -14.63 -11.88
N GLN A 375 -9.63 -14.57 -10.58
CA GLN A 375 -10.29 -13.74 -9.59
C GLN A 375 -9.25 -12.84 -8.91
N SER A 376 -9.35 -11.52 -9.09
CA SER A 376 -8.54 -10.58 -8.29
C SER A 376 -9.15 -10.43 -6.90
N LEU A 377 -8.29 -10.52 -5.89
CA LEU A 377 -8.62 -10.31 -4.49
C LEU A 377 -8.14 -8.93 -3.98
N GLY A 378 -7.38 -8.21 -4.81
CA GLY A 378 -6.90 -6.87 -4.47
C GLY A 378 -8.06 -5.89 -4.27
N GLY A 379 -8.16 -5.35 -3.06
CA GLY A 379 -9.22 -4.40 -2.67
C GLY A 379 -10.51 -5.04 -2.18
N VAL A 380 -10.60 -6.35 -2.08
CA VAL A 380 -11.71 -7.07 -1.43
C VAL A 380 -11.63 -6.83 0.07
N ARG A 381 -12.72 -6.37 0.67
CA ARG A 381 -12.82 -6.06 2.11
C ARG A 381 -14.03 -6.73 2.77
N ASP A 382 -15.03 -7.11 1.99
CA ASP A 382 -16.28 -7.71 2.46
C ASP A 382 -16.27 -9.23 2.18
N GLU A 383 -16.49 -10.02 3.21
CA GLU A 383 -16.64 -11.48 3.13
C GLU A 383 -17.74 -11.88 2.14
N ALA A 384 -18.79 -11.05 2.02
CA ALA A 384 -19.90 -11.30 1.12
C ALA A 384 -19.49 -11.31 -0.36
N GLU A 385 -18.36 -10.69 -0.74
CA GLU A 385 -17.84 -10.82 -2.10
C GLU A 385 -17.40 -12.27 -2.40
N ILE A 386 -16.93 -13.02 -1.41
CA ILE A 386 -16.49 -14.42 -1.56
C ILE A 386 -17.68 -15.37 -1.41
N ARG A 387 -18.46 -15.23 -0.33
CA ARG A 387 -19.57 -16.13 0.06
C ARG A 387 -20.93 -15.71 -0.48
N GLY A 388 -21.07 -14.53 -1.10
CA GLY A 388 -22.35 -14.00 -1.53
C GLY A 388 -23.14 -13.30 -0.44
N HIS A 389 -24.10 -12.49 -0.87
CA HIS A 389 -25.02 -11.76 0.03
C HIS A 389 -26.24 -12.63 0.36
N ARG A 390 -26.76 -12.52 1.57
CA ARG A 390 -28.02 -13.19 1.92
C ARG A 390 -29.15 -12.68 1.01
N ARG A 391 -29.97 -13.59 0.52
CA ARG A 391 -31.03 -13.37 -0.47
C ARG A 391 -32.12 -12.36 -0.05
N THR A 392 -32.20 -12.04 1.24
CA THR A 392 -33.20 -11.09 1.80
C THR A 392 -32.94 -9.64 1.39
N TYR A 393 -31.78 -9.30 0.87
CA TYR A 393 -31.44 -7.93 0.48
C TYR A 393 -31.69 -7.71 -1.01
N ILE A 394 -32.26 -6.54 -1.36
CA ILE A 394 -32.44 -6.13 -2.75
C ILE A 394 -31.09 -5.94 -3.41
N GLY A 395 -30.86 -6.60 -4.55
CA GLY A 395 -29.56 -6.56 -5.25
C GLY A 395 -28.57 -7.63 -4.78
N SER A 396 -29.01 -8.59 -3.94
CA SER A 396 -28.21 -9.74 -3.54
C SER A 396 -27.78 -10.58 -4.75
N MET A 397 -26.56 -11.11 -4.71
CA MET A 397 -26.00 -11.94 -5.76
C MET A 397 -25.11 -13.04 -5.17
N PRO A 398 -24.88 -14.15 -5.91
CA PRO A 398 -23.94 -15.17 -5.53
C PRO A 398 -22.53 -14.64 -5.32
N GLY A 399 -21.77 -15.28 -4.46
CA GLY A 399 -20.36 -14.98 -4.25
C GLY A 399 -19.53 -15.22 -5.50
N LYS A 400 -18.34 -14.62 -5.50
CA LYS A 400 -17.41 -14.71 -6.63
C LYS A 400 -16.97 -16.15 -6.89
N ILE A 401 -16.91 -17.02 -5.89
CA ILE A 401 -16.56 -18.43 -6.05
C ILE A 401 -17.61 -19.16 -6.89
N ALA A 402 -18.89 -19.05 -6.51
CA ALA A 402 -20.01 -19.62 -7.29
C ALA A 402 -20.10 -19.05 -8.70
N SER A 403 -19.90 -17.73 -8.83
CA SER A 403 -19.86 -17.02 -10.10
C SER A 403 -18.71 -17.49 -11.01
N ASN A 404 -17.56 -17.83 -10.43
CA ASN A 404 -16.41 -18.36 -11.17
C ASN A 404 -16.68 -19.77 -11.70
N LEU A 405 -17.36 -20.63 -10.95
CA LEU A 405 -17.81 -21.94 -11.43
C LEU A 405 -18.76 -21.81 -12.62
N LYS A 406 -19.73 -20.90 -12.55
CA LYS A 406 -20.63 -20.57 -13.67
C LYS A 406 -19.86 -20.11 -14.89
N LYS A 407 -18.88 -19.21 -14.72
CA LYS A 407 -18.05 -18.67 -15.80
C LYS A 407 -17.16 -19.75 -16.45
N ALA A 408 -16.63 -20.67 -15.64
CA ALA A 408 -15.80 -21.77 -16.11
C ALA A 408 -16.60 -22.81 -16.92
N GLY A 409 -17.89 -22.97 -16.66
CA GLY A 409 -18.71 -23.98 -17.30
C GLY A 409 -18.37 -25.43 -16.90
N ALA A 410 -17.50 -25.61 -15.89
CA ALA A 410 -17.05 -26.90 -15.37
C ALA A 410 -16.89 -26.82 -13.83
N MET A 411 -17.06 -27.97 -13.14
CA MET A 411 -16.93 -28.06 -11.67
C MET A 411 -15.48 -28.29 -11.21
N ASN A 412 -14.56 -28.49 -12.13
CA ASN A 412 -13.14 -28.75 -11.85
C ASN A 412 -12.19 -27.73 -12.54
N PRO A 413 -12.51 -26.43 -12.55
CA PRO A 413 -11.64 -25.43 -13.15
C PRO A 413 -10.33 -25.26 -12.35
N LEU A 414 -9.38 -24.54 -12.96
CA LEU A 414 -8.33 -23.85 -12.20
C LEU A 414 -8.79 -22.41 -11.91
N VAL A 415 -8.90 -22.08 -10.63
CA VAL A 415 -9.23 -20.72 -10.17
C VAL A 415 -7.96 -20.07 -9.64
N LEU A 416 -7.50 -19.04 -10.36
CA LEU A 416 -6.37 -18.21 -9.94
C LEU A 416 -6.88 -17.07 -9.05
N LEU A 417 -6.51 -17.10 -7.79
CA LEU A 417 -6.76 -16.05 -6.82
C LEU A 417 -5.58 -15.07 -6.82
N ASP A 418 -5.73 -13.97 -7.51
CA ASP A 418 -4.65 -13.02 -7.79
C ASP A 418 -4.59 -11.90 -6.74
N GLU A 419 -3.38 -11.50 -6.33
CA GLU A 419 -3.11 -10.45 -5.34
C GLU A 419 -3.71 -10.73 -3.95
N ILE A 420 -3.52 -11.96 -3.43
CA ILE A 420 -4.05 -12.36 -2.12
C ILE A 420 -3.44 -11.55 -0.95
N ASP A 421 -2.23 -11.04 -1.10
CA ASP A 421 -1.54 -10.16 -0.16
C ASP A 421 -2.16 -8.76 -0.03
N LYS A 422 -3.11 -8.40 -0.92
CA LYS A 422 -3.82 -7.12 -0.89
C LYS A 422 -5.25 -7.23 -0.35
N LEU A 423 -5.56 -8.33 0.34
CA LEU A 423 -6.81 -8.46 1.08
C LEU A 423 -6.85 -7.43 2.21
N GLY A 424 -7.94 -6.64 2.26
CA GLY A 424 -8.18 -5.72 3.36
C GLY A 424 -9.01 -6.38 4.46
N GLN A 425 -8.77 -5.99 5.72
CA GLN A 425 -9.69 -6.25 6.82
C GLN A 425 -10.53 -5.00 7.06
N ASP A 426 -11.82 -5.16 7.30
CA ASP A 426 -12.75 -4.08 7.65
C ASP A 426 -13.75 -4.62 8.70
N PHE A 427 -14.42 -3.71 9.40
CA PHE A 427 -15.48 -4.04 10.37
C PHE A 427 -16.68 -4.83 9.77
N ARG A 428 -16.73 -4.96 8.44
CA ARG A 428 -17.79 -5.70 7.70
C ARG A 428 -17.53 -7.19 7.54
N GLY A 429 -16.40 -7.70 7.98
CA GLY A 429 -16.05 -9.11 7.89
C GLY A 429 -14.57 -9.34 7.60
N ASP A 430 -14.17 -10.60 7.69
CA ASP A 430 -12.82 -11.05 7.39
C ASP A 430 -12.80 -11.93 6.13
N PRO A 431 -12.47 -11.36 4.95
CA PRO A 431 -12.34 -12.13 3.72
C PRO A 431 -11.32 -13.28 3.81
N ALA A 432 -10.30 -13.14 4.69
CA ALA A 432 -9.28 -14.18 4.86
C ALA A 432 -9.91 -15.43 5.53
N SER A 433 -10.81 -15.26 6.49
CA SER A 433 -11.54 -16.37 7.08
C SER A 433 -12.44 -17.09 6.07
N ALA A 434 -13.12 -16.37 5.18
CA ALA A 434 -13.90 -16.98 4.10
C ALA A 434 -13.01 -17.78 3.13
N LEU A 435 -11.81 -17.27 2.83
CA LEU A 435 -10.85 -17.97 1.98
C LEU A 435 -10.28 -19.22 2.65
N LEU A 436 -10.12 -19.23 3.97
CA LEU A 436 -9.69 -20.45 4.67
C LEU A 436 -10.65 -21.61 4.44
N GLU A 437 -11.97 -21.37 4.45
CA GLU A 437 -12.95 -22.41 4.14
C GLU A 437 -12.89 -22.88 2.68
N VAL A 438 -12.70 -21.93 1.74
CA VAL A 438 -12.55 -22.25 0.30
C VAL A 438 -11.29 -23.06 0.03
N LEU A 439 -10.20 -22.71 0.69
CA LEU A 439 -8.86 -23.25 0.43
C LEU A 439 -8.53 -24.50 1.26
N ASP A 440 -9.27 -24.77 2.34
CA ASP A 440 -9.02 -25.93 3.17
C ASP A 440 -9.64 -27.20 2.55
N PRO A 441 -8.83 -28.21 2.16
CA PRO A 441 -9.34 -29.44 1.57
C PRO A 441 -10.30 -30.25 2.48
N GLU A 442 -10.28 -30.02 3.79
CA GLU A 442 -11.16 -30.67 4.74
C GLU A 442 -12.54 -30.00 4.78
N GLN A 443 -12.64 -28.71 4.49
CA GLN A 443 -13.85 -27.90 4.57
C GLN A 443 -14.46 -27.60 3.20
N ASN A 444 -13.67 -27.47 2.15
CA ASN A 444 -14.09 -26.97 0.83
C ASN A 444 -15.13 -27.88 0.12
N SER A 445 -15.29 -29.12 0.55
CA SER A 445 -16.34 -30.03 0.02
C SER A 445 -17.76 -29.63 0.45
N LYS A 446 -17.87 -28.73 1.44
CA LYS A 446 -19.14 -28.22 2.01
C LYS A 446 -19.15 -26.70 2.07
N PHE A 447 -18.50 -26.03 1.11
CA PHE A 447 -18.51 -24.58 1.03
C PHE A 447 -19.93 -24.05 0.81
N GLN A 448 -20.40 -23.18 1.71
CA GLN A 448 -21.74 -22.61 1.64
C GLN A 448 -21.73 -21.19 1.09
N ASP A 449 -22.36 -20.98 -0.07
CA ASP A 449 -22.65 -19.65 -0.59
C ASP A 449 -23.94 -19.11 0.06
N HIS A 450 -23.87 -17.92 0.64
CA HIS A 450 -24.98 -17.34 1.40
C HIS A 450 -26.20 -16.94 0.52
N TYR A 451 -25.98 -16.71 -0.79
CA TYR A 451 -27.07 -16.45 -1.73
C TYR A 451 -27.77 -17.74 -2.14
N LEU A 452 -26.98 -18.76 -2.45
CA LEU A 452 -27.51 -20.05 -2.89
C LEU A 452 -28.03 -20.87 -1.72
N GLU A 453 -27.47 -20.67 -0.51
CA GLU A 453 -27.81 -21.41 0.74
C GLU A 453 -27.76 -22.92 0.54
N ILE A 454 -26.81 -23.42 -0.19
CA ILE A 454 -26.55 -24.84 -0.45
C ILE A 454 -25.06 -25.09 -0.39
N ASP A 455 -24.70 -26.34 -0.09
CA ASP A 455 -23.30 -26.76 -0.10
C ASP A 455 -22.82 -26.95 -1.55
N LEU A 456 -21.69 -26.31 -1.87
CA LEU A 456 -20.93 -26.45 -3.10
C LEU A 456 -19.68 -27.28 -2.83
N ASP A 457 -19.53 -28.38 -3.53
CA ASP A 457 -18.33 -29.20 -3.46
C ASP A 457 -17.22 -28.60 -4.36
N LEU A 458 -16.21 -27.98 -3.71
CA LEU A 458 -15.05 -27.39 -4.36
C LEU A 458 -13.83 -28.33 -4.38
N SER A 459 -13.97 -29.59 -3.95
CA SER A 459 -12.84 -30.54 -3.81
C SER A 459 -12.13 -30.87 -5.12
N ASP A 460 -12.80 -30.68 -6.27
CA ASP A 460 -12.22 -30.88 -7.60
C ASP A 460 -11.66 -29.58 -8.22
N VAL A 461 -11.88 -28.44 -7.59
CA VAL A 461 -11.37 -27.13 -8.04
C VAL A 461 -9.90 -27.01 -7.69
N MET A 462 -9.07 -26.68 -8.65
CA MET A 462 -7.67 -26.39 -8.42
C MET A 462 -7.51 -24.90 -8.12
N PHE A 463 -7.15 -24.57 -6.89
CA PHE A 463 -6.83 -23.19 -6.51
C PHE A 463 -5.33 -22.95 -6.67
N VAL A 464 -4.99 -21.84 -7.28
CA VAL A 464 -3.64 -21.29 -7.32
C VAL A 464 -3.71 -19.83 -6.87
N THR A 465 -2.83 -19.42 -5.97
CA THR A 465 -2.80 -18.05 -5.46
C THR A 465 -1.58 -17.31 -5.97
N THR A 466 -1.67 -15.98 -6.08
CA THR A 466 -0.52 -15.13 -6.37
C THR A 466 -0.39 -14.04 -5.32
N ALA A 467 0.85 -13.70 -4.96
CA ALA A 467 1.15 -12.61 -4.06
C ALA A 467 2.41 -11.85 -4.53
N ASN A 468 2.54 -10.59 -4.17
CA ASN A 468 3.79 -9.85 -4.36
C ASN A 468 4.68 -9.96 -3.12
N SER A 469 4.08 -10.08 -1.94
CA SER A 469 4.76 -10.22 -0.65
C SER A 469 4.15 -11.36 0.17
N LEU A 470 4.85 -11.79 1.23
CA LEU A 470 4.34 -12.81 2.17
C LEU A 470 3.60 -12.19 3.36
N ASN A 471 3.14 -10.95 3.24
CA ASN A 471 2.33 -10.30 4.27
C ASN A 471 0.90 -10.85 4.25
N LEU A 472 0.75 -12.07 4.77
CA LEU A 472 -0.48 -12.84 4.83
C LEU A 472 -0.71 -13.38 6.24
N PRO A 473 -1.97 -13.57 6.66
CA PRO A 473 -2.26 -14.29 7.90
C PRO A 473 -1.58 -15.67 7.94
N GLN A 474 -0.97 -16.02 9.06
CA GLN A 474 -0.24 -17.29 9.24
C GLN A 474 -1.11 -18.51 8.89
N ALA A 475 -2.39 -18.47 9.26
CA ALA A 475 -3.34 -19.54 8.95
C ALA A 475 -3.49 -19.83 7.44
N LEU A 476 -3.34 -18.82 6.58
CA LEU A 476 -3.33 -19.01 5.13
C LEU A 476 -1.98 -19.56 4.66
N LEU A 477 -0.87 -19.03 5.19
CA LEU A 477 0.49 -19.47 4.83
C LEU A 477 0.70 -20.97 5.12
N ASP A 478 0.18 -21.46 6.24
CA ASP A 478 0.29 -22.87 6.66
C ASP A 478 -0.40 -23.85 5.67
N ARG A 479 -1.30 -23.33 4.82
CA ARG A 479 -2.02 -24.12 3.81
C ARG A 479 -1.45 -23.98 2.41
N MET A 480 -0.39 -23.16 2.25
CA MET A 480 0.17 -22.84 0.96
C MET A 480 1.55 -23.45 0.74
N GLU A 481 1.76 -23.99 -0.44
CA GLU A 481 3.08 -24.30 -0.94
C GLU A 481 3.63 -23.08 -1.70
N ILE A 482 4.59 -22.41 -1.06
CA ILE A 482 5.15 -21.17 -1.57
C ILE A 482 6.21 -21.46 -2.62
N ILE A 483 5.96 -20.98 -3.85
CA ILE A 483 6.93 -20.99 -4.94
C ILE A 483 7.34 -19.54 -5.20
N ARG A 484 8.62 -19.23 -4.91
CA ARG A 484 9.17 -17.90 -5.12
C ARG A 484 9.62 -17.72 -6.57
N LEU A 485 9.11 -16.68 -7.21
CA LEU A 485 9.54 -16.21 -8.51
C LEU A 485 10.48 -15.02 -8.31
N GLU A 486 11.66 -15.14 -8.82
CA GLU A 486 12.68 -14.10 -8.78
C GLU A 486 12.57 -13.17 -10.00
N GLY A 487 13.34 -12.07 -9.97
CA GLY A 487 13.44 -11.18 -11.12
C GLY A 487 14.26 -11.79 -12.25
N TYR A 488 14.03 -11.29 -13.46
CA TYR A 488 14.76 -11.71 -14.67
C TYR A 488 16.06 -10.93 -14.85
N THR A 489 17.08 -11.63 -15.36
CA THR A 489 18.31 -11.02 -15.86
C THR A 489 18.04 -10.23 -17.15
N GLU A 490 19.00 -9.41 -17.57
CA GLU A 490 18.88 -8.69 -18.86
C GLU A 490 18.71 -9.65 -20.04
N ASP A 491 19.51 -10.72 -20.08
CA ASP A 491 19.46 -11.72 -21.16
C ASP A 491 18.13 -12.49 -21.15
N GLU A 492 17.62 -12.86 -19.97
CA GLU A 492 16.28 -13.47 -19.84
C GLU A 492 15.17 -12.53 -20.33
N LYS A 493 15.26 -11.22 -20.02
CA LYS A 493 14.32 -10.22 -20.53
C LYS A 493 14.39 -10.06 -22.04
N MET A 494 15.60 -10.13 -22.62
CA MET A 494 15.81 -10.12 -24.05
C MET A 494 15.08 -11.29 -24.72
N GLU A 495 15.33 -12.50 -24.25
CA GLU A 495 14.71 -13.72 -24.78
C GLU A 495 13.18 -13.72 -24.62
N ILE A 496 12.67 -13.31 -23.44
CA ILE A 496 11.23 -13.19 -23.20
C ILE A 496 10.61 -12.17 -24.16
N ALA A 497 11.28 -11.04 -24.40
CA ALA A 497 10.78 -10.01 -25.29
C ALA A 497 10.73 -10.50 -26.73
N GLN A 498 11.76 -11.17 -27.21
CA GLN A 498 11.85 -11.70 -28.58
C GLN A 498 10.83 -12.81 -28.82
N ARG A 499 10.71 -13.78 -27.89
CA ARG A 499 9.86 -14.97 -28.08
C ARG A 499 8.38 -14.69 -27.83
N HIS A 500 8.05 -13.75 -26.94
CA HIS A 500 6.66 -13.62 -26.48
C HIS A 500 6.11 -12.19 -26.57
N LEU A 501 6.89 -11.15 -26.14
CA LEU A 501 6.29 -9.82 -25.97
C LEU A 501 6.11 -9.10 -27.30
N ILE A 502 7.09 -9.18 -28.20
CA ILE A 502 7.04 -8.47 -29.50
C ILE A 502 5.90 -9.02 -30.34
N GLU A 503 5.81 -10.34 -30.49
CA GLU A 503 4.74 -11.00 -31.24
C GLU A 503 3.36 -10.66 -30.67
N LYS A 504 3.18 -10.79 -29.38
CA LYS A 504 1.96 -10.40 -28.66
C LYS A 504 1.55 -8.95 -28.92
N GLN A 505 2.52 -8.02 -28.99
CA GLN A 505 2.23 -6.62 -29.24
C GLN A 505 1.94 -6.34 -30.72
N ILE A 506 2.54 -7.07 -31.65
CA ILE A 506 2.20 -7.02 -33.08
C ILE A 506 0.74 -7.40 -33.28
N GLU A 507 0.31 -8.54 -32.73
CA GLU A 507 -1.07 -9.01 -32.79
C GLU A 507 -2.05 -8.03 -32.13
N ALA A 508 -1.74 -7.59 -30.89
CA ALA A 508 -2.60 -6.71 -30.11
C ALA A 508 -2.85 -5.34 -30.77
N HIS A 509 -1.92 -4.87 -31.61
CA HIS A 509 -2.01 -3.59 -32.31
C HIS A 509 -2.41 -3.73 -33.78
N GLY A 510 -2.66 -4.96 -34.27
CA GLY A 510 -3.08 -5.20 -35.63
C GLY A 510 -2.01 -4.89 -36.68
N LEU A 511 -0.74 -4.96 -36.33
CA LEU A 511 0.38 -4.87 -37.27
C LEU A 511 0.51 -6.16 -38.05
N LYS A 512 0.83 -6.05 -39.33
CA LYS A 512 1.05 -7.21 -40.20
C LYS A 512 2.45 -7.75 -40.01
N GLU A 513 2.64 -9.01 -40.43
CA GLU A 513 3.95 -9.64 -40.40
C GLU A 513 4.97 -8.83 -41.23
N GLY A 514 6.12 -8.51 -40.62
CA GLY A 514 7.18 -7.72 -41.24
C GLY A 514 7.01 -6.21 -41.24
N GLU A 515 5.87 -5.67 -40.79
CA GLU A 515 5.68 -4.20 -40.62
C GLU A 515 6.45 -3.61 -39.45
N PHE A 516 6.71 -4.39 -38.39
CA PHE A 516 7.40 -3.91 -37.18
C PHE A 516 8.46 -4.91 -36.72
N SER A 517 9.65 -4.40 -36.39
CA SER A 517 10.73 -5.20 -35.83
C SER A 517 11.60 -4.33 -34.91
N ILE A 518 12.26 -4.96 -33.92
CA ILE A 518 13.20 -4.31 -33.00
C ILE A 518 14.54 -5.05 -33.13
N GLN A 519 15.61 -4.34 -33.41
CA GLN A 519 16.96 -4.93 -33.41
C GLN A 519 17.39 -5.29 -31.99
N GLU A 520 18.23 -6.29 -31.85
CA GLU A 520 18.69 -6.80 -30.54
C GLU A 520 19.36 -5.73 -29.70
N ASP A 521 20.25 -4.93 -30.29
CA ASP A 521 20.92 -3.84 -29.59
C ASP A 521 19.93 -2.74 -29.15
N ALA A 522 18.92 -2.43 -29.97
CA ALA A 522 17.88 -1.48 -29.61
C ALA A 522 16.98 -2.02 -28.48
N LEU A 523 16.69 -3.32 -28.46
CA LEU A 523 15.95 -3.96 -27.39
C LEU A 523 16.76 -3.95 -26.08
N ARG A 524 18.07 -4.19 -26.15
CA ARG A 524 18.99 -4.11 -25.02
C ARG A 524 19.05 -2.69 -24.46
N ASP A 525 19.13 -1.69 -25.33
CA ASP A 525 19.07 -0.27 -24.94
C ASP A 525 17.71 0.10 -24.33
N LEU A 526 16.61 -0.46 -24.84
CA LEU A 526 15.28 -0.27 -24.28
C LEU A 526 15.21 -0.81 -22.84
N ILE A 527 15.76 -2.00 -22.59
CA ILE A 527 15.81 -2.60 -21.26
C ILE A 527 16.66 -1.72 -20.31
N ARG A 528 17.86 -1.30 -20.74
CA ARG A 528 18.83 -0.57 -19.91
C ARG A 528 18.42 0.86 -19.58
N TYR A 529 17.89 1.59 -20.54
CA TYR A 529 17.69 3.03 -20.44
C TYR A 529 16.23 3.45 -20.24
N TYR A 530 15.27 2.54 -20.47
CA TYR A 530 13.85 2.90 -20.38
C TYR A 530 13.07 2.06 -19.35
N THR A 531 13.66 0.97 -18.82
CA THR A 531 13.01 0.14 -17.81
C THR A 531 13.88 -0.02 -16.56
N ARG A 532 13.24 -0.08 -15.39
CA ARG A 532 13.86 -0.38 -14.10
C ARG A 532 12.87 -1.22 -13.29
N GLU A 533 12.88 -2.52 -13.52
CA GLU A 533 11.95 -3.46 -12.91
C GLU A 533 12.55 -4.87 -12.82
N ALA A 534 12.07 -5.67 -11.85
CA ALA A 534 12.45 -7.07 -11.75
C ALA A 534 11.84 -7.94 -12.85
N GLY A 535 10.59 -7.69 -13.20
CA GLY A 535 9.85 -8.39 -14.26
C GLY A 535 10.00 -7.76 -15.65
N VAL A 536 8.97 -7.94 -16.49
CA VAL A 536 8.91 -7.45 -17.89
C VAL A 536 7.67 -6.58 -18.17
N ARG A 537 6.95 -6.12 -17.15
CA ARG A 537 5.69 -5.38 -17.34
C ARG A 537 5.90 -3.98 -17.94
N THR A 538 6.94 -3.27 -17.52
CA THR A 538 7.29 -1.96 -18.08
C THR A 538 7.89 -2.13 -19.48
N LEU A 539 8.71 -3.16 -19.68
CA LEU A 539 9.26 -3.53 -20.98
C LEU A 539 8.13 -3.81 -21.98
N GLU A 540 7.14 -4.59 -21.61
CA GLU A 540 5.95 -4.84 -22.44
C GLU A 540 5.22 -3.53 -22.80
N ARG A 541 5.07 -2.60 -21.86
CA ARG A 541 4.45 -1.29 -22.10
C ARG A 541 5.27 -0.42 -23.04
N GLU A 542 6.59 -0.43 -22.93
CA GLU A 542 7.46 0.33 -23.84
C GLU A 542 7.43 -0.30 -25.25
N ILE A 543 7.50 -1.62 -25.38
CA ILE A 543 7.31 -2.31 -26.69
C ILE A 543 5.96 -1.94 -27.30
N ALA A 544 4.87 -1.98 -26.52
CA ALA A 544 3.55 -1.55 -26.97
C ALA A 544 3.53 -0.08 -27.43
N ARG A 545 4.30 0.79 -26.79
CA ARG A 545 4.45 2.21 -27.17
C ARG A 545 5.17 2.35 -28.50
N LEU A 546 6.25 1.58 -28.70
CA LEU A 546 6.97 1.54 -29.99
C LEU A 546 6.05 1.06 -31.11
N ALA A 547 5.33 -0.05 -30.89
CA ALA A 547 4.38 -0.63 -31.85
C ALA A 547 3.27 0.36 -32.26
N ARG A 548 2.68 1.09 -31.29
CA ARG A 548 1.67 2.11 -31.59
C ARG A 548 2.23 3.27 -32.43
N LYS A 549 3.45 3.74 -32.15
CA LYS A 549 4.07 4.79 -32.94
C LYS A 549 4.44 4.31 -34.34
N ALA A 550 4.90 3.06 -34.47
CA ALA A 550 5.17 2.42 -35.75
C ALA A 550 3.89 2.32 -36.61
N LEU A 551 2.81 1.77 -36.02
CA LEU A 551 1.52 1.68 -36.70
C LEU A 551 1.02 3.07 -37.18
N ARG A 552 1.15 4.11 -36.33
CA ARG A 552 0.78 5.47 -36.72
C ARG A 552 1.53 5.94 -37.96
N ARG A 553 2.87 5.75 -38.02
CA ARG A 553 3.69 6.17 -39.18
C ARG A 553 3.34 5.43 -40.44
N ILE A 554 3.02 4.12 -40.33
CA ILE A 554 2.58 3.30 -41.43
C ILE A 554 1.22 3.79 -41.96
N LEU A 555 0.25 4.06 -41.08
CA LEU A 555 -1.07 4.56 -41.46
C LEU A 555 -1.04 5.98 -42.06
N GLU A 556 -0.09 6.81 -41.60
CA GLU A 556 0.17 8.14 -42.19
C GLU A 556 0.88 8.06 -43.57
N GLY A 557 1.22 6.88 -44.02
CA GLY A 557 1.92 6.65 -45.30
C GLY A 557 3.38 7.11 -45.35
N LYS A 558 3.96 7.39 -44.17
CA LYS A 558 5.37 7.83 -44.07
C LYS A 558 6.36 6.69 -44.25
N GLU A 559 5.99 5.51 -43.81
CA GLU A 559 6.81 4.31 -43.82
C GLU A 559 5.92 3.11 -44.13
N THR A 560 6.45 2.11 -44.81
CA THR A 560 5.76 0.82 -45.10
C THR A 560 6.18 -0.26 -44.09
N ARG A 561 7.35 -0.06 -43.47
CA ARG A 561 7.95 -0.95 -42.47
C ARG A 561 8.76 -0.11 -41.48
N VAL A 562 8.67 -0.41 -40.21
CA VAL A 562 9.42 0.25 -39.15
C VAL A 562 10.35 -0.75 -38.47
N THR A 563 11.65 -0.50 -38.55
CA THR A 563 12.66 -1.24 -37.77
C THR A 563 13.25 -0.31 -36.71
N ILE A 564 13.11 -0.69 -35.45
CA ILE A 564 13.71 0.07 -34.34
C ILE A 564 15.18 -0.31 -34.22
N THR A 565 16.05 0.70 -34.32
CA THR A 565 17.51 0.60 -34.19
C THR A 565 17.95 1.44 -32.99
N PRO A 566 19.19 1.27 -32.46
CA PRO A 566 19.71 2.11 -31.39
C PRO A 566 19.67 3.61 -31.71
N GLU A 567 19.90 3.98 -32.99
CA GLU A 567 19.95 5.36 -33.45
C GLU A 567 18.57 6.03 -33.45
N ASN A 568 17.52 5.30 -33.85
CA ASN A 568 16.16 5.83 -33.95
C ASN A 568 15.31 5.56 -32.70
N LEU A 569 15.80 4.78 -31.74
CA LEU A 569 15.06 4.40 -30.53
C LEU A 569 14.55 5.64 -29.78
N GLY A 570 15.34 6.71 -29.73
CA GLY A 570 14.96 7.96 -29.09
C GLY A 570 13.72 8.64 -29.68
N ASP A 571 13.49 8.51 -31.02
CA ASP A 571 12.34 9.09 -31.70
C ASP A 571 11.03 8.38 -31.28
N TYR A 572 11.12 7.09 -31.01
CA TYR A 572 9.99 6.26 -30.63
C TYR A 572 9.79 6.17 -29.12
N ALA A 573 10.84 5.94 -28.34
CA ALA A 573 10.78 5.79 -26.89
C ALA A 573 10.87 7.14 -26.14
N GLY A 574 11.40 8.19 -26.79
CA GLY A 574 11.65 9.50 -26.16
C GLY A 574 13.00 9.55 -25.44
N VAL A 575 13.15 10.49 -24.52
CA VAL A 575 14.39 10.69 -23.76
C VAL A 575 14.66 9.46 -22.86
N ARG A 576 15.93 9.07 -22.76
CA ARG A 576 16.40 8.03 -21.84
C ARG A 576 15.99 8.37 -20.42
N LYS A 577 15.32 7.43 -19.73
CA LYS A 577 14.79 7.63 -18.38
C LYS A 577 15.81 7.33 -17.30
N PHE A 578 16.70 6.38 -17.58
CA PHE A 578 17.70 5.89 -16.64
C PHE A 578 19.09 6.00 -17.25
N ARG A 579 20.08 6.20 -16.40
CA ARG A 579 21.46 6.08 -16.78
C ARG A 579 21.95 4.69 -16.40
N HIS A 580 22.65 4.01 -17.28
CA HIS A 580 23.24 2.71 -17.05
C HIS A 580 24.73 2.89 -16.74
N GLY A 581 25.24 2.21 -15.72
CA GLY A 581 26.69 2.24 -15.41
C GLY A 581 27.13 3.47 -14.62
N ILE A 582 26.32 3.98 -13.69
CA ILE A 582 26.77 4.98 -12.74
C ILE A 582 27.41 4.25 -11.53
N SER A 583 28.62 3.76 -11.71
CA SER A 583 29.60 3.89 -10.64
C SER A 583 30.10 5.33 -10.69
N GLU A 584 30.32 5.96 -9.55
CA GLU A 584 30.87 7.33 -9.48
C GLU A 584 32.16 7.39 -10.31
N GLU A 585 32.44 8.56 -10.93
CA GLU A 585 33.59 8.68 -11.82
C GLU A 585 34.92 8.60 -11.04
N GLU A 586 34.93 8.87 -9.72
CA GLU A 586 36.12 8.91 -8.86
C GLU A 586 35.90 8.19 -7.52
N HIS A 587 37.02 7.81 -6.87
CA HIS A 587 37.01 7.30 -5.51
C HIS A 587 36.69 8.43 -4.54
N GLN A 588 35.67 8.27 -3.69
CA GLN A 588 35.18 9.32 -2.79
C GLN A 588 35.37 8.97 -1.32
N ILE A 589 35.63 10.01 -0.50
CA ILE A 589 35.68 9.88 0.95
C ILE A 589 34.26 9.92 1.49
N GLY A 590 33.90 8.92 2.31
CA GLY A 590 32.61 8.88 2.97
C GLY A 590 31.45 8.42 2.09
N ALA A 591 31.66 8.17 0.81
CA ALA A 591 30.64 7.65 -0.09
C ALA A 591 30.85 6.15 -0.35
N VAL A 592 29.83 5.35 -0.13
CA VAL A 592 29.83 3.88 -0.27
C VAL A 592 28.63 3.41 -1.06
N THR A 593 28.85 2.46 -1.96
CA THR A 593 27.76 1.80 -2.67
C THR A 593 27.29 0.58 -1.90
N GLY A 594 26.09 0.67 -1.33
CA GLY A 594 25.36 -0.45 -0.74
C GLY A 594 24.43 -1.11 -1.76
N LEU A 595 23.86 -2.25 -1.39
CA LEU A 595 22.89 -2.99 -2.18
C LEU A 595 21.59 -3.15 -1.41
N ALA A 596 20.51 -2.63 -1.96
CA ALA A 596 19.17 -2.75 -1.41
C ALA A 596 18.33 -3.74 -2.22
N TRP A 597 17.38 -4.37 -1.55
CA TRP A 597 16.30 -5.13 -2.16
C TRP A 597 14.99 -4.36 -2.03
N THR A 598 14.20 -4.30 -3.10
CA THR A 598 12.90 -3.67 -3.13
C THR A 598 11.89 -4.59 -3.81
N GLU A 599 10.60 -4.31 -3.68
CA GLU A 599 9.53 -5.07 -4.36
C GLU A 599 9.67 -5.08 -5.90
N VAL A 600 10.41 -4.12 -6.45
CA VAL A 600 10.65 -4.02 -7.91
C VAL A 600 12.01 -4.62 -8.33
N GLY A 601 12.77 -5.16 -7.39
CA GLY A 601 14.08 -5.80 -7.61
C GLY A 601 15.20 -5.19 -6.78
N GLY A 602 16.44 -5.52 -7.10
CA GLY A 602 17.61 -4.95 -6.46
C GLY A 602 17.96 -3.55 -6.97
N GLU A 603 18.47 -2.70 -6.10
CA GLU A 603 18.91 -1.33 -6.38
C GLU A 603 20.28 -1.04 -5.75
N LEU A 604 21.05 -0.14 -6.39
CA LEU A 604 22.22 0.45 -5.77
C LEU A 604 21.78 1.51 -4.76
N LEU A 605 22.39 1.52 -3.60
CA LEU A 605 22.10 2.44 -2.52
C LEU A 605 23.37 3.22 -2.19
N THR A 606 23.40 4.50 -2.51
CA THR A 606 24.50 5.37 -2.09
C THR A 606 24.36 5.69 -0.62
N ILE A 607 25.44 5.53 0.14
CA ILE A 607 25.54 5.87 1.56
C ILE A 607 26.61 6.94 1.66
N GLU A 608 26.22 8.13 2.08
CA GLU A 608 27.14 9.26 2.22
C GLU A 608 27.28 9.63 3.70
N SER A 609 28.49 9.88 4.15
CA SER A 609 28.74 10.43 5.48
C SER A 609 29.69 11.63 5.44
N VAL A 610 29.40 12.60 6.30
CA VAL A 610 30.23 13.78 6.51
C VAL A 610 30.40 14.08 8.00
N THR A 611 31.49 14.71 8.38
CA THR A 611 31.69 15.21 9.73
C THR A 611 31.44 16.70 9.80
N VAL A 612 30.74 17.15 10.82
CA VAL A 612 30.53 18.57 11.12
C VAL A 612 30.96 18.86 12.57
N PRO A 613 31.34 20.09 12.92
CA PRO A 613 31.59 20.44 14.34
C PRO A 613 30.36 20.13 15.20
N GLY A 614 30.56 19.45 16.33
CA GLY A 614 29.44 19.00 17.16
C GLY A 614 29.86 18.37 18.48
N LYS A 615 28.98 17.59 19.08
CA LYS A 615 29.18 16.94 20.40
C LYS A 615 29.18 15.41 20.32
N GLY A 616 29.43 14.84 19.15
CA GLY A 616 29.49 13.39 18.93
C GLY A 616 28.14 12.73 18.64
N GLN A 617 27.18 13.48 18.14
CA GLN A 617 25.90 12.95 17.73
C GLN A 617 25.94 12.37 16.32
N VAL A 618 25.13 11.34 16.10
CA VAL A 618 24.88 10.80 14.76
C VAL A 618 23.54 11.36 14.28
N LYS A 619 23.57 12.07 13.15
CA LYS A 619 22.39 12.56 12.46
C LYS A 619 22.14 11.72 11.23
N THR A 620 20.90 11.35 10.98
CA THR A 620 20.51 10.55 9.83
C THR A 620 19.45 11.24 9.00
N THR A 621 19.57 11.15 7.67
CA THR A 621 18.56 11.67 6.72
C THR A 621 18.38 10.69 5.56
N GLY A 622 17.18 10.68 4.94
CA GLY A 622 16.87 9.81 3.80
C GLY A 622 15.60 8.95 3.96
N LYS A 623 14.68 9.30 4.87
CA LYS A 623 13.48 8.50 5.22
C LYS A 623 13.84 7.07 5.63
N LEU A 624 14.69 6.97 6.64
CA LEU A 624 15.13 5.68 7.19
C LEU A 624 14.08 5.13 8.15
N GLY A 625 13.82 3.84 8.08
CA GLY A 625 13.02 3.12 9.07
C GLY A 625 13.80 2.81 10.34
N ASP A 626 13.10 2.24 11.33
CA ASP A 626 13.64 1.99 12.67
C ASP A 626 14.81 1.00 12.64
N VAL A 627 14.66 -0.11 11.89
CA VAL A 627 15.70 -1.15 11.78
C VAL A 627 16.99 -0.60 11.18
N MET A 628 16.87 0.27 10.17
CA MET A 628 18.05 0.89 9.57
C MET A 628 18.71 1.90 10.51
N THR A 629 17.90 2.65 11.28
CA THR A 629 18.38 3.60 12.28
C THR A 629 19.12 2.88 13.40
N GLU A 630 18.61 1.77 13.92
CA GLU A 630 19.29 0.90 14.88
C GLU A 630 20.61 0.33 14.33
N SER A 631 20.61 -0.10 13.06
CA SER A 631 21.82 -0.60 12.40
C SER A 631 22.92 0.47 12.32
N ILE A 632 22.56 1.72 12.05
CA ILE A 632 23.50 2.86 12.07
C ILE A 632 24.08 3.06 13.48
N GLN A 633 23.26 3.02 14.53
CA GLN A 633 23.70 3.17 15.89
C GLN A 633 24.63 2.03 16.34
N ALA A 634 24.29 0.79 15.96
CA ALA A 634 25.15 -0.38 16.22
C ALA A 634 26.51 -0.25 15.50
N GLY A 635 26.50 0.13 14.23
CA GLY A 635 27.70 0.37 13.44
C GLY A 635 28.57 1.49 14.01
N PHE A 636 27.97 2.60 14.40
CA PHE A 636 28.66 3.72 15.04
C PHE A 636 29.29 3.33 16.37
N SER A 637 28.56 2.58 17.21
CA SER A 637 29.06 2.05 18.47
C SER A 637 30.29 1.12 18.27
N TYR A 638 30.24 0.27 17.25
CA TYR A 638 31.35 -0.58 16.84
C TYR A 638 32.58 0.24 16.44
N VAL A 639 32.40 1.26 15.56
CA VAL A 639 33.51 2.14 15.13
C VAL A 639 34.12 2.87 16.32
N LYS A 640 33.29 3.37 17.23
CA LYS A 640 33.73 4.08 18.42
C LYS A 640 34.56 3.18 19.35
N ALA A 641 34.11 1.93 19.55
CA ALA A 641 34.82 0.96 20.39
C ALA A 641 36.19 0.55 19.83
N ARG A 642 36.36 0.58 18.50
CA ARG A 642 37.59 0.16 17.83
C ARG A 642 38.37 1.32 17.17
N ALA A 643 38.05 2.55 17.47
CA ALA A 643 38.62 3.73 16.87
C ALA A 643 40.18 3.74 16.82
N PRO A 644 40.93 3.41 17.88
CA PRO A 644 42.41 3.40 17.82
C PRO A 644 42.94 2.40 16.83
N ALA A 645 42.30 1.23 16.68
CA ALA A 645 42.71 0.20 15.71
C ALA A 645 42.54 0.66 14.26
N TYR A 646 41.68 1.63 14.00
CA TYR A 646 41.47 2.23 12.69
C TYR A 646 42.22 3.56 12.48
N GLY A 647 43.07 3.94 13.41
CA GLY A 647 43.79 5.22 13.31
C GLY A 647 42.97 6.45 13.69
N ILE A 648 41.83 6.25 14.36
CA ILE A 648 40.89 7.33 14.75
C ILE A 648 41.10 7.65 16.22
N LYS A 649 41.38 8.93 16.53
CA LYS A 649 41.49 9.40 17.89
C LYS A 649 40.12 9.45 18.56
N PRO A 650 39.87 8.79 19.72
CA PRO A 650 38.56 8.78 20.39
C PRO A 650 38.02 10.16 20.73
N SER A 651 38.86 11.15 20.97
CA SER A 651 38.46 12.53 21.24
C SER A 651 37.68 13.19 20.08
N ILE A 652 37.76 12.64 18.85
CA ILE A 652 37.03 13.16 17.69
C ILE A 652 35.52 13.03 17.90
N PHE A 653 35.09 11.93 18.58
CA PHE A 653 33.67 11.68 18.88
C PHE A 653 33.04 12.66 19.87
N ASN A 654 33.84 13.46 20.56
CA ASN A 654 33.35 14.51 21.46
C ASN A 654 33.33 15.90 20.81
N ARG A 655 33.89 16.04 19.58
CA ARG A 655 34.11 17.32 18.91
C ARG A 655 33.45 17.42 17.54
N LYS A 656 33.02 16.28 16.97
CA LYS A 656 32.38 16.21 15.66
C LYS A 656 31.14 15.35 15.71
N ASP A 657 30.07 15.85 15.14
CA ASP A 657 28.89 15.06 14.78
C ASP A 657 29.14 14.39 13.44
N ILE A 658 28.54 13.21 13.25
CA ILE A 658 28.57 12.49 11.96
C ILE A 658 27.17 12.57 11.37
N HIS A 659 27.06 13.07 10.14
CA HIS A 659 25.81 13.08 9.40
C HIS A 659 25.86 12.03 8.32
N ILE A 660 24.95 11.08 8.36
CA ILE A 660 24.79 10.00 7.37
C ILE A 660 23.55 10.31 6.56
N HIS A 661 23.73 10.34 5.24
CA HIS A 661 22.66 10.61 4.29
C HIS A 661 22.53 9.46 3.29
N LEU A 662 21.29 9.02 3.08
CA LEU A 662 20.94 8.09 2.01
C LEU A 662 20.06 8.83 1.03
N PRO A 663 20.60 9.23 -0.15
CA PRO A 663 19.85 9.96 -1.19
C PRO A 663 18.55 9.28 -1.60
N GLU A 664 17.74 9.96 -2.42
CA GLU A 664 16.40 9.51 -2.83
C GLU A 664 15.37 9.43 -1.69
N GLY A 665 15.21 10.53 -0.94
CA GLY A 665 14.28 10.65 0.20
C GLY A 665 12.78 10.46 -0.14
N ALA A 666 12.42 10.29 -1.40
CA ALA A 666 11.05 9.95 -1.80
C ALA A 666 10.68 8.48 -1.50
N VAL A 667 11.68 7.58 -1.43
CA VAL A 667 11.49 6.15 -1.17
C VAL A 667 11.88 5.83 0.27
N PRO A 668 10.98 5.31 1.11
CA PRO A 668 11.33 4.81 2.43
C PRO A 668 12.34 3.67 2.35
N LYS A 669 13.34 3.68 3.23
CA LYS A 669 14.40 2.67 3.29
C LYS A 669 14.44 2.07 4.68
N ASP A 670 14.35 0.75 4.77
CA ASP A 670 14.46 0.03 6.02
C ASP A 670 15.19 -1.30 5.85
N GLY A 671 15.81 -1.79 6.91
CA GLY A 671 16.49 -3.07 6.98
C GLY A 671 17.96 -2.98 7.41
N PRO A 672 18.50 -4.06 8.01
CA PRO A 672 19.82 -4.05 8.61
C PRO A 672 20.96 -4.27 7.59
N SER A 673 20.65 -4.63 6.34
CA SER A 673 21.64 -5.10 5.34
C SER A 673 22.62 -4.05 4.82
N ALA A 674 22.44 -2.77 5.19
CA ALA A 674 23.35 -1.67 4.87
C ALA A 674 24.44 -1.47 5.95
N GLY A 675 24.45 -2.26 7.03
CA GLY A 675 25.30 -2.09 8.20
C GLY A 675 26.79 -1.98 7.88
N ILE A 676 27.34 -2.90 7.06
CA ILE A 676 28.76 -2.85 6.68
C ILE A 676 29.08 -1.62 5.82
N GLY A 677 28.16 -1.17 4.98
CA GLY A 677 28.29 0.06 4.18
C GLY A 677 28.32 1.31 5.07
N MET A 678 27.47 1.37 6.09
CA MET A 678 27.44 2.46 7.07
C MET A 678 28.77 2.55 7.83
N VAL A 679 29.26 1.43 8.35
CA VAL A 679 30.55 1.37 9.06
C VAL A 679 31.69 1.81 8.15
N THR A 680 31.74 1.32 6.91
CA THR A 680 32.76 1.69 5.93
C THR A 680 32.73 3.18 5.62
N SER A 681 31.55 3.76 5.41
CA SER A 681 31.34 5.18 5.15
C SER A 681 31.82 6.04 6.32
N ILE A 682 31.46 5.67 7.57
CA ILE A 682 31.92 6.37 8.79
C ILE A 682 33.45 6.33 8.91
N ILE A 683 34.06 5.16 8.75
CA ILE A 683 35.52 5.00 8.87
C ILE A 683 36.24 5.79 7.77
N SER A 684 35.78 5.70 6.52
CA SER A 684 36.32 6.47 5.41
C SER A 684 36.29 7.99 5.70
N THR A 685 35.17 8.50 6.22
CA THR A 685 35.02 9.93 6.57
C THR A 685 35.95 10.35 7.71
N LEU A 686 36.11 9.51 8.73
CA LEU A 686 36.93 9.82 9.90
C LEU A 686 38.44 9.69 9.63
N THR A 687 38.84 8.78 8.75
CA THR A 687 40.25 8.54 8.37
C THR A 687 40.70 9.36 7.17
N GLY A 688 39.73 9.85 6.36
CA GLY A 688 40.03 10.54 5.09
C GLY A 688 40.51 9.61 3.98
N ILE A 689 40.32 8.28 4.12
CA ILE A 689 40.69 7.30 3.09
C ILE A 689 39.48 7.09 2.16
N PRO A 690 39.64 7.31 0.85
CA PRO A 690 38.54 7.12 -0.11
C PRO A 690 38.13 5.64 -0.22
N VAL A 691 36.89 5.43 -0.62
CA VAL A 691 36.32 4.10 -0.92
C VAL A 691 36.43 3.82 -2.41
N HIS A 692 36.72 2.58 -2.77
CA HIS A 692 36.74 2.14 -4.16
C HIS A 692 35.37 2.26 -4.81
N LYS A 693 35.25 2.98 -5.92
CA LYS A 693 34.02 3.22 -6.66
C LYS A 693 33.40 1.95 -7.26
N ASP A 694 34.23 0.98 -7.60
CA ASP A 694 33.84 -0.27 -8.26
C ASP A 694 33.42 -1.35 -7.25
N VAL A 695 33.38 -1.02 -5.94
CA VAL A 695 33.04 -1.96 -4.86
C VAL A 695 31.66 -1.62 -4.32
N ALA A 696 30.79 -2.62 -4.30
CA ALA A 696 29.53 -2.56 -3.58
C ALA A 696 29.51 -3.58 -2.44
N MET A 697 28.66 -3.35 -1.45
CA MET A 697 28.60 -4.22 -0.29
C MET A 697 27.21 -4.36 0.29
N THR A 698 26.95 -5.49 0.95
CA THR A 698 25.73 -5.75 1.70
C THR A 698 26.02 -6.68 2.86
N GLY A 699 25.46 -6.38 4.03
CA GLY A 699 25.65 -7.20 5.24
C GLY A 699 25.19 -6.43 6.47
N GLU A 700 24.59 -7.14 7.41
CA GLU A 700 24.32 -6.62 8.75
C GLU A 700 25.58 -6.68 9.60
N VAL A 701 25.77 -5.72 10.50
CA VAL A 701 26.94 -5.65 11.38
C VAL A 701 26.53 -5.83 12.84
N THR A 702 27.25 -6.66 13.56
CA THR A 702 27.10 -6.77 15.02
C THR A 702 28.03 -5.81 15.77
N LEU A 703 27.75 -5.54 17.04
CA LEU A 703 28.62 -4.74 17.93
C LEU A 703 30.06 -5.30 18.08
N ARG A 704 30.32 -6.52 17.61
CA ARG A 704 31.64 -7.17 17.60
C ARG A 704 32.27 -7.20 16.22
N GLY A 705 31.65 -6.59 15.19
CA GLY A 705 32.14 -6.52 13.84
C GLY A 705 31.91 -7.76 12.98
N ARG A 706 31.14 -8.75 13.45
CA ARG A 706 30.73 -9.88 12.59
C ARG A 706 29.74 -9.41 11.56
N VAL A 707 29.86 -9.96 10.35
CA VAL A 707 28.94 -9.70 9.24
C VAL A 707 27.91 -10.83 9.21
N LEU A 708 26.63 -10.47 9.36
CA LEU A 708 25.51 -11.41 9.39
C LEU A 708 24.84 -11.54 8.01
N PRO A 709 24.18 -12.68 7.74
CA PRO A 709 23.58 -12.98 6.45
C PRO A 709 22.39 -12.04 6.13
N ILE A 710 22.13 -11.91 4.84
CA ILE A 710 21.07 -11.04 4.29
C ILE A 710 20.15 -11.82 3.34
N GLY A 711 18.97 -11.26 3.08
CA GLY A 711 18.06 -11.75 2.06
C GLY A 711 18.20 -11.04 0.71
N GLY A 712 17.64 -11.64 -0.36
CA GLY A 712 17.57 -11.05 -1.69
C GLY A 712 18.93 -10.93 -2.38
N LEU A 713 19.84 -11.89 -2.17
CA LEU A 713 21.19 -11.83 -2.72
C LEU A 713 21.20 -11.76 -4.26
N LYS A 714 20.36 -12.55 -4.94
CA LYS A 714 20.31 -12.56 -6.41
C LYS A 714 19.93 -11.20 -6.98
N GLU A 715 18.89 -10.58 -6.46
CA GLU A 715 18.44 -9.25 -6.90
C GLU A 715 19.50 -8.18 -6.65
N LYS A 716 20.20 -8.27 -5.51
CA LYS A 716 21.31 -7.37 -5.16
C LYS A 716 22.50 -7.51 -6.11
N LEU A 717 22.90 -8.73 -6.44
CA LEU A 717 23.97 -8.98 -7.41
C LEU A 717 23.59 -8.55 -8.83
N LEU A 718 22.32 -8.74 -9.22
CA LEU A 718 21.78 -8.22 -10.49
C LEU A 718 21.85 -6.69 -10.55
N ALA A 719 21.55 -6.01 -9.44
CA ALA A 719 21.66 -4.55 -9.37
C ALA A 719 23.11 -4.09 -9.48
N ALA A 720 24.02 -4.78 -8.81
CA ALA A 720 25.47 -4.51 -8.88
C ALA A 720 26.00 -4.64 -10.32
N LEU A 721 25.64 -5.74 -11.00
CA LEU A 721 26.04 -5.99 -12.38
C LEU A 721 25.51 -4.91 -13.32
N ARG A 722 24.21 -4.57 -13.22
CA ARG A 722 23.58 -3.49 -14.01
C ARG A 722 24.19 -2.13 -13.73
N GLY A 723 24.61 -1.88 -12.48
CA GLY A 723 25.25 -0.63 -12.07
C GLY A 723 26.71 -0.51 -12.46
N GLY A 724 27.32 -1.52 -13.12
CA GLY A 724 28.71 -1.49 -13.53
C GLY A 724 29.72 -1.71 -12.39
N ILE A 725 29.26 -2.24 -11.25
CA ILE A 725 30.11 -2.65 -10.13
C ILE A 725 30.97 -3.85 -10.59
N LYS A 726 32.20 -3.91 -10.10
CA LYS A 726 33.11 -5.04 -10.40
C LYS A 726 33.22 -6.02 -9.23
N THR A 727 33.31 -5.52 -8.01
CA THR A 727 33.50 -6.34 -6.82
C THR A 727 32.34 -6.18 -5.86
N VAL A 728 31.76 -7.27 -5.36
CA VAL A 728 30.66 -7.25 -4.39
C VAL A 728 31.07 -8.01 -3.14
N LEU A 729 31.02 -7.32 -1.99
CA LEU A 729 31.27 -7.92 -0.69
C LEU A 729 29.94 -8.42 -0.10
N ILE A 730 29.88 -9.73 0.19
CA ILE A 730 28.71 -10.40 0.74
C ILE A 730 29.03 -11.09 2.07
N PRO A 731 28.06 -11.32 2.95
CA PRO A 731 28.30 -12.12 4.16
C PRO A 731 28.74 -13.55 3.81
N GLN A 732 29.69 -14.09 4.56
CA GLN A 732 30.22 -15.46 4.37
C GLN A 732 29.10 -16.51 4.43
N GLU A 733 28.11 -16.32 5.30
CA GLU A 733 27.00 -17.27 5.44
C GLU A 733 26.07 -17.30 4.20
N ASN A 734 26.14 -16.27 3.33
CA ASN A 734 25.44 -16.25 2.05
C ASN A 734 26.23 -16.93 0.90
N GLU A 735 27.43 -17.44 1.13
CA GLU A 735 28.19 -18.18 0.11
C GLU A 735 27.40 -19.39 -0.42
N LYS A 736 26.62 -20.05 0.44
CA LYS A 736 25.70 -21.14 0.05
C LYS A 736 24.69 -20.72 -1.00
N ASP A 737 24.23 -19.47 -0.93
CA ASP A 737 23.20 -18.93 -1.84
C ASP A 737 23.77 -18.72 -3.25
N LEU A 738 25.09 -18.66 -3.41
CA LEU A 738 25.76 -18.56 -4.72
C LEU A 738 25.48 -19.77 -5.61
N ALA A 739 25.13 -20.93 -5.03
CA ALA A 739 24.70 -22.10 -5.81
C ALA A 739 23.46 -21.81 -6.66
N GLU A 740 22.62 -20.86 -6.23
CA GLU A 740 21.37 -20.48 -6.89
C GLU A 740 21.54 -19.32 -7.88
N ILE A 741 22.69 -18.65 -7.90
CA ILE A 741 22.95 -17.49 -8.75
C ILE A 741 23.32 -17.96 -10.17
N PRO A 742 22.71 -17.40 -11.21
CA PRO A 742 23.04 -17.67 -12.60
C PRO A 742 24.53 -17.43 -12.92
N GLN A 743 25.09 -18.25 -13.81
CA GLN A 743 26.53 -18.24 -14.11
C GLN A 743 26.97 -16.90 -14.73
N ASN A 744 26.15 -16.29 -15.61
CA ASN A 744 26.44 -15.00 -16.21
C ASN A 744 26.61 -13.85 -15.19
N ILE A 745 25.95 -13.91 -14.03
CA ILE A 745 26.14 -12.95 -12.94
C ILE A 745 27.49 -13.21 -12.25
N LYS A 746 27.82 -14.49 -11.99
CA LYS A 746 29.09 -14.88 -11.37
C LYS A 746 30.29 -14.56 -12.25
N ASP A 747 30.15 -14.67 -13.56
CA ASP A 747 31.23 -14.35 -14.51
C ASP A 747 31.42 -12.83 -14.68
N GLY A 748 30.39 -12.04 -14.40
CA GLY A 748 30.41 -10.59 -14.53
C GLY A 748 30.78 -9.81 -13.25
N LEU A 749 30.89 -10.50 -12.10
CA LEU A 749 31.18 -9.89 -10.80
C LEU A 749 32.22 -10.70 -10.02
N GLU A 750 33.20 -10.02 -9.42
CA GLU A 750 34.02 -10.61 -8.36
C GLU A 750 33.20 -10.59 -7.05
N ILE A 751 32.71 -11.76 -6.64
CA ILE A 751 31.90 -11.90 -5.42
C ILE A 751 32.80 -12.39 -4.29
N VAL A 752 32.93 -11.58 -3.24
CA VAL A 752 33.86 -11.84 -2.13
C VAL A 752 33.07 -12.07 -0.84
N PRO A 753 33.00 -13.29 -0.32
CA PRO A 753 32.46 -13.58 1.01
C PRO A 753 33.34 -12.98 2.11
N VAL A 754 32.71 -12.32 3.10
CA VAL A 754 33.38 -11.67 4.24
C VAL A 754 32.72 -12.06 5.56
N ALA A 755 33.50 -12.37 6.59
CA ALA A 755 32.99 -12.73 7.92
C ALA A 755 33.05 -11.57 8.92
N HIS A 756 33.97 -10.64 8.70
CA HIS A 756 34.25 -9.55 9.62
C HIS A 756 34.40 -8.19 8.90
N VAL A 757 34.07 -7.11 9.58
CA VAL A 757 34.21 -5.74 9.08
C VAL A 757 35.64 -5.41 8.64
N ASP A 758 36.65 -5.94 9.32
CA ASP A 758 38.07 -5.70 8.96
C ASP A 758 38.43 -6.22 7.54
N GLU A 759 37.83 -7.33 7.12
CA GLU A 759 37.94 -7.84 5.74
C GLU A 759 37.23 -6.93 4.72
N VAL A 760 36.08 -6.36 5.12
CA VAL A 760 35.34 -5.38 4.30
C VAL A 760 36.20 -4.14 4.07
N LEU A 761 36.77 -3.57 5.13
CA LEU A 761 37.59 -2.37 5.08
C LEU A 761 38.87 -2.57 4.24
N ALA A 762 39.51 -3.71 4.37
CA ALA A 762 40.71 -4.03 3.59
C ALA A 762 40.48 -4.12 2.07
N ARG A 763 39.20 -4.37 1.64
CA ARG A 763 38.83 -4.47 0.23
C ARG A 763 38.15 -3.18 -0.28
N ALA A 764 37.44 -2.48 0.59
CA ALA A 764 36.65 -1.32 0.22
C ALA A 764 37.45 -0.02 0.21
N LEU A 765 38.46 0.13 1.09
CA LEU A 765 39.24 1.35 1.19
C LEU A 765 40.43 1.32 0.23
N THR A 766 40.79 2.50 -0.34
CA THR A 766 41.92 2.64 -1.28
C THR A 766 43.31 2.57 -0.61
N GLY A 767 43.33 2.70 0.71
CA GLY A 767 44.61 2.67 1.49
C GLY A 767 44.43 1.91 2.79
N PRO A 768 45.57 1.43 3.38
CA PRO A 768 45.55 0.69 4.63
C PRO A 768 45.19 1.60 5.81
N LEU A 769 44.48 1.04 6.78
CA LEU A 769 44.25 1.66 8.08
C LEU A 769 45.50 1.51 8.94
N THR A 770 45.95 2.59 9.56
CA THR A 770 47.15 2.59 10.43
C THR A 770 46.73 2.72 11.88
N PRO A 771 46.79 1.65 12.69
CA PRO A 771 46.47 1.75 14.12
C PRO A 771 47.29 2.82 14.84
N ILE A 772 46.73 3.43 15.84
CA ILE A 772 47.39 4.41 16.73
C ILE A 772 47.47 3.83 18.14
N ASP A 773 48.61 4.05 18.82
CA ASP A 773 48.72 3.90 20.26
C ASP A 773 48.01 5.10 20.90
N TRP A 774 46.96 4.83 21.66
CA TRP A 774 46.17 5.83 22.36
C TRP A 774 45.85 5.38 23.78
N SER A 775 46.05 6.29 24.73
CA SER A 775 45.69 6.09 26.13
C SER A 775 44.72 7.18 26.58
N GLU A 776 43.98 6.96 27.67
CA GLU A 776 43.09 8.01 28.25
C GLU A 776 43.88 9.24 28.73
N GLU A 777 45.17 9.07 29.03
CA GLU A 777 46.07 10.17 29.42
C GLU A 777 46.34 11.12 28.25
N ASP A 778 46.32 10.65 27.01
CA ASP A 778 46.46 11.49 25.80
C ASP A 778 45.28 12.45 25.59
N ASP A 779 44.07 12.07 26.02
CA ASP A 779 42.89 12.93 25.95
C ASP A 779 42.88 13.98 27.08
N LEU A 780 43.40 13.66 28.26
CA LEU A 780 43.60 14.58 29.36
C LEU A 780 44.68 15.63 29.03
N ALA A 781 45.75 15.20 28.37
CA ALA A 781 46.80 16.11 27.90
C ALA A 781 46.35 17.04 26.76
N ALA A 782 45.37 16.63 25.96
CA ALA A 782 44.80 17.42 24.84
C ALA A 782 43.70 18.39 25.27
N GLN A 783 43.23 18.35 26.50
CA GLN A 783 42.34 19.37 27.06
C GLN A 783 43.17 20.64 27.27
N PRO A 784 42.73 21.82 26.77
CA PRO A 784 43.40 23.06 27.13
C PRO A 784 43.36 23.16 28.64
N PRO A 785 44.50 23.58 29.31
CA PRO A 785 44.52 23.74 30.75
C PRO A 785 43.30 24.56 31.14
N LEU A 786 42.56 24.10 32.13
CA LEU A 786 41.49 24.87 32.77
C LEU A 786 42.09 26.21 33.19
N GLY A 787 42.05 27.16 32.26
CA GLY A 787 42.56 28.47 32.49
C GLY A 787 41.75 29.09 33.66
N SER A 788 42.48 29.43 34.68
CA SER A 788 42.07 30.20 35.82
C SER A 788 40.97 31.23 35.44
N ALA A 789 39.72 30.86 35.65
CA ALA A 789 38.61 31.80 35.71
C ALA A 789 38.76 32.57 37.00
N GLY A 790 39.64 33.57 36.98
CA GLY A 790 39.97 34.30 38.19
C GLY A 790 40.79 35.54 38.02
N GLU A 791 40.76 36.27 36.88
CA GLU A 791 41.41 37.61 36.79
C GLU A 791 40.82 38.55 35.71
N HIS A 792 39.58 38.42 35.27
CA HIS A 792 38.97 39.39 34.34
C HIS A 792 37.65 40.02 34.78
N GLU A 793 37.33 39.94 36.11
CA GLU A 793 36.14 40.62 36.68
C GLU A 793 36.43 41.97 37.36
N GLN A 794 37.63 42.56 37.18
CA GLN A 794 37.96 43.83 37.82
C GLN A 794 38.34 44.98 36.86
N ARG A 795 37.93 44.99 35.61
CA ARG A 795 38.11 46.12 34.72
C ARG A 795 36.92 46.50 33.84
N LEU A 796 35.75 46.66 34.45
CA LEU A 796 34.63 47.40 33.83
C LEU A 796 33.78 48.04 34.93
N ARG A 797 34.38 48.93 35.75
CA ARG A 797 33.70 50.01 36.45
C ARG A 797 34.58 51.25 36.23
N HIS A 798 34.31 51.98 35.17
CA HIS A 798 34.36 53.43 35.10
C HIS A 798 33.66 53.87 33.82
#